data_3abef29307a4124c3d70fc52e88de4a8
#
_entry.id   3abef29307a4124c3d70fc52e88de4a8
#
_cell.length_a   1.000
_cell.length_b   1.000
_cell.length_c   1.000
_cell.angle_alpha   90.00
_cell.angle_beta   90.00
_cell.angle_gamma   90.00
#
_symmetry.space_group_name_H-M   'P 1'
#
loop_
_entity.id
_entity.type
_entity.pdbx_description
1 polymer ?
#
loop_
_entity_poly.entity_id
_entity_poly.type
_entity_poly.pdbx_seq_one_letter_code
_entity_poly.pdbx_strand_id
1 'polypeptide(L)'
;EPLQYVAICSRQPHFSWIVPGEANDTKQIRYRLLLSDNWADAEQAVGNVWDSGEVESDQSVAVVYGGAPLQPATNYFWRVQVTTNTAGVSEWSDTKAFRTADTLSDEVTATYPQVKTQEHPQMIRTLTPDVQLVDFGKDAFGQLLLTLSAPAHTADSLIVHLGECLEEGRILRDPGVSTIRYQRYALSLLPGRHTYRIKIRKDNRNTGPAAIKMPAYVGEVLPFRYCEIEHSPVALTPADVVRESVHYPFDASASDFACSNDTLNQIWNLCKYSIQATSFAGLYVDGDRERIPYEADALINQLCHYQVDREYALARKTHEYLLDHPTWPTEWILQSVVMAWNDYLYTGDLRSLARHYDILQARTLMPLREQNGLISTTTGRQSEAFSRSIRFNGQIRDIVDWPHTGILGLGKQEGGEADGFVFTDYNVVTNAWHYEALRRMAQLAWALGKESDAQAYEKEAEAFRERFTRYFWDSRGKRYLDGLKGDTDHASLHGNLFPLAFGMVPARQQARVLDFLHTRGMACSVYGAQFLLDALYEAHDADYAYQMLTKTDERGWYHMIEVGSTISLEAWDNKYKPNQDWNHAWGAAPANLIPRRLMGIEPLTPGCGVMRIQPQTADLTWARMTLPTIRGSVRMEIHRDPQSYRMQVSLPANMEAEVYLPLLEGNYQV
;
A
#
# COMPACT_ATOMS: atom_id res chain seq x y z
N GLU A 1 24.00 9.49 7.85
CA GLU A 1 24.40 10.49 6.84
C GLU A 1 23.59 10.23 5.56
N PRO A 2 22.77 11.20 5.10
CA PRO A 2 21.85 10.97 3.98
C PRO A 2 22.54 10.61 2.67
N LEU A 3 23.80 11.00 2.48
CA LEU A 3 24.56 10.76 1.24
C LEU A 3 24.88 9.29 0.96
N GLN A 4 24.81 8.42 1.94
CA GLN A 4 25.18 7.00 1.77
C GLN A 4 24.03 6.12 1.31
N TYR A 5 22.79 6.62 1.36
CA TYR A 5 21.60 5.78 1.30
C TYR A 5 20.74 5.93 0.06
N VAL A 6 20.98 6.94 -0.78
CA VAL A 6 20.20 7.14 -2.00
C VAL A 6 21.10 7.16 -3.21
N ALA A 7 20.92 6.19 -4.09
CA ALA A 7 21.59 6.15 -5.39
C ALA A 7 20.58 6.49 -6.50
N ILE A 8 20.47 7.77 -6.86
CA ILE A 8 19.60 8.21 -7.96
C ILE A 8 20.18 7.72 -9.28
N CYS A 9 19.36 6.99 -10.03
CA CYS A 9 19.79 6.41 -11.31
C CYS A 9 19.63 7.38 -12.49
N SER A 10 18.73 8.35 -12.42
CA SER A 10 18.45 9.27 -13.52
C SER A 10 19.57 10.29 -13.75
N ARG A 11 19.85 10.56 -15.02
CA ARG A 11 20.74 11.67 -15.47
C ARG A 11 20.08 13.04 -15.39
N GLN A 12 18.75 13.06 -15.38
CA GLN A 12 17.92 14.25 -15.27
C GLN A 12 16.86 14.03 -14.18
N PRO A 13 17.23 14.13 -12.89
CA PRO A 13 16.30 13.92 -11.80
C PRO A 13 15.21 15.00 -11.77
N HIS A 14 14.10 14.70 -11.11
CA HIS A 14 13.06 15.66 -10.81
C HIS A 14 13.15 16.08 -9.35
N PHE A 15 12.83 17.33 -9.10
CA PHE A 15 12.83 17.94 -7.77
C PHE A 15 11.40 18.30 -7.35
N SER A 16 11.11 18.10 -6.07
CA SER A 16 9.87 18.56 -5.47
C SER A 16 10.18 19.18 -4.12
N TRP A 17 9.41 20.19 -3.74
CA TRP A 17 9.57 20.88 -2.47
C TRP A 17 8.23 21.33 -1.90
N ILE A 18 8.21 21.51 -0.59
CA ILE A 18 7.07 22.09 0.12
C ILE A 18 7.23 23.60 0.10
N VAL A 19 6.22 24.30 -0.41
CA VAL A 19 6.20 25.74 -0.44
C VAL A 19 5.92 26.27 0.96
N PRO A 20 6.76 27.16 1.55
CA PRO A 20 6.50 27.75 2.85
C PRO A 20 5.35 28.74 2.78
N GLY A 21 4.52 28.81 3.80
CA GLY A 21 3.44 29.80 3.95
C GLY A 21 2.46 29.42 5.04
N GLU A 22 2.06 30.41 5.85
CA GLU A 22 1.07 30.28 6.91
C GLU A 22 -0.23 31.06 6.62
N ALA A 23 -0.18 31.99 5.67
CA ALA A 23 -1.34 32.78 5.28
C ALA A 23 -2.23 31.98 4.31
N ASN A 24 -3.54 32.22 4.40
CA ASN A 24 -4.49 31.70 3.43
C ASN A 24 -4.12 32.17 2.01
N ASP A 25 -4.44 31.36 1.01
CA ASP A 25 -4.20 31.62 -0.41
C ASP A 25 -2.72 31.80 -0.77
N THR A 26 -1.80 31.27 0.04
CA THR A 26 -0.38 31.30 -0.29
C THR A 26 -0.10 30.42 -1.50
N LYS A 27 0.43 31.04 -2.57
CA LYS A 27 0.86 30.37 -3.81
C LYS A 27 2.27 30.78 -4.15
N GLN A 28 3.06 29.82 -4.62
CA GLN A 28 4.32 30.12 -5.28
C GLN A 28 4.04 30.84 -6.60
N ILE A 29 4.78 31.92 -6.86
CA ILE A 29 4.72 32.64 -8.14
C ILE A 29 6.05 32.54 -8.90
N ARG A 30 7.12 32.18 -8.17
CA ARG A 30 8.47 32.05 -8.75
C ARG A 30 9.32 31.13 -7.91
N TYR A 31 10.31 30.48 -8.52
CA TYR A 31 11.34 29.74 -7.82
C TYR A 31 12.72 29.96 -8.45
N ARG A 32 13.77 29.66 -7.67
CA ARG A 32 15.14 29.48 -8.14
C ARG A 32 15.70 28.20 -7.50
N LEU A 33 16.15 27.27 -8.33
CA LEU A 33 16.68 25.97 -7.93
C LEU A 33 18.16 25.90 -8.33
N LEU A 34 19.02 25.55 -7.39
CA LEU A 34 20.45 25.37 -7.65
C LEU A 34 20.92 23.97 -7.30
N LEU A 35 21.95 23.53 -8.02
CA LEU A 35 22.64 22.26 -7.82
C LEU A 35 24.15 22.49 -7.80
N SER A 36 24.82 21.89 -6.81
CA SER A 36 26.27 21.96 -6.64
C SER A 36 26.86 20.56 -6.44
N ASP A 37 28.12 20.38 -6.75
CA ASP A 37 28.86 19.14 -6.49
C ASP A 37 29.67 19.21 -5.18
N ASN A 38 29.59 20.34 -4.47
CA ASN A 38 30.15 20.46 -3.12
C ASN A 38 29.20 21.19 -2.15
N TRP A 39 29.28 20.84 -0.89
CA TRP A 39 28.43 21.37 0.16
C TRP A 39 28.63 22.88 0.40
N ALA A 40 29.88 23.33 0.37
CA ALA A 40 30.17 24.73 0.71
C ALA A 40 29.57 25.71 -0.29
N ASP A 41 29.61 25.38 -1.58
CA ASP A 41 28.99 26.20 -2.63
C ASP A 41 27.46 26.22 -2.48
N ALA A 42 26.85 25.05 -2.20
CA ALA A 42 25.41 24.98 -1.98
C ALA A 42 24.97 25.82 -0.77
N GLU A 43 25.72 25.79 0.35
CA GLU A 43 25.44 26.63 1.53
C GLU A 43 25.55 28.13 1.24
N GLN A 44 26.43 28.53 0.31
CA GLN A 44 26.57 29.91 -0.16
C GLN A 44 25.60 30.28 -1.30
N ALA A 45 24.65 29.39 -1.60
CA ALA A 45 23.72 29.55 -2.71
C ALA A 45 24.40 29.69 -4.08
N VAL A 46 25.50 28.97 -4.30
CA VAL A 46 26.22 28.87 -5.55
C VAL A 46 25.88 27.53 -6.23
N GLY A 47 25.23 27.59 -7.39
CA GLY A 47 24.92 26.44 -8.23
C GLY A 47 26.03 26.19 -9.24
N ASN A 48 27.19 25.64 -8.83
CA ASN A 48 28.33 25.42 -9.71
C ASN A 48 28.08 24.33 -10.78
N VAL A 49 27.09 23.45 -10.56
CA VAL A 49 26.65 22.45 -11.54
C VAL A 49 25.48 22.98 -12.37
N TRP A 50 24.54 23.62 -11.72
CA TRP A 50 23.37 24.21 -12.37
C TRP A 50 22.66 25.22 -11.47
N ASP A 51 22.17 26.24 -12.10
CA ASP A 51 21.31 27.28 -11.51
C ASP A 51 20.19 27.57 -12.49
N SER A 52 18.95 27.36 -12.08
CA SER A 52 17.79 27.64 -12.94
C SER A 52 17.62 29.15 -13.28
N GLY A 53 18.28 30.02 -12.52
CA GLY A 53 17.86 31.42 -12.44
C GLY A 53 16.46 31.52 -11.80
N GLU A 54 15.90 32.73 -11.84
CA GLU A 54 14.50 32.92 -11.44
C GLU A 54 13.56 32.40 -12.52
N VAL A 55 12.67 31.47 -12.17
CA VAL A 55 11.66 30.88 -13.04
C VAL A 55 10.28 31.32 -12.57
N GLU A 56 9.52 32.01 -13.40
CA GLU A 56 8.13 32.36 -13.14
C GLU A 56 7.25 31.10 -13.30
N SER A 57 6.88 30.49 -12.19
CA SER A 57 6.07 29.26 -12.17
C SER A 57 5.56 28.97 -10.77
N ASP A 58 4.36 28.40 -10.69
CA ASP A 58 3.77 27.82 -9.49
C ASP A 58 4.13 26.33 -9.29
N GLN A 59 4.86 25.75 -10.25
CA GLN A 59 5.25 24.34 -10.17
C GLN A 59 6.24 24.12 -9.02
N SER A 60 5.89 23.24 -8.07
CA SER A 60 6.73 22.85 -6.94
C SER A 60 6.88 21.31 -6.82
N VAL A 61 6.34 20.59 -7.81
CA VAL A 61 6.33 19.13 -7.84
C VAL A 61 6.81 18.66 -9.20
N ALA A 62 7.66 17.63 -9.21
CA ALA A 62 8.25 17.02 -10.40
C ALA A 62 8.94 18.02 -11.36
N VAL A 63 9.63 19.03 -10.80
CA VAL A 63 10.39 20.02 -11.58
C VAL A 63 11.62 19.35 -12.17
N VAL A 64 11.74 19.40 -13.49
CA VAL A 64 12.81 18.73 -14.22
C VAL A 64 14.14 19.45 -14.03
N TYR A 65 15.21 18.71 -13.74
CA TYR A 65 16.57 19.22 -13.81
C TYR A 65 16.92 19.65 -15.23
N GLY A 66 17.27 20.91 -15.41
CA GLY A 66 17.55 21.52 -16.72
C GLY A 66 19.04 21.69 -17.06
N GLY A 67 19.94 21.19 -16.21
CA GLY A 67 21.38 21.28 -16.43
C GLY A 67 21.95 20.20 -17.34
N ALA A 68 23.27 20.16 -17.47
CA ALA A 68 23.97 19.09 -18.17
C ALA A 68 23.76 17.73 -17.48
N PRO A 69 23.72 16.59 -18.21
CA PRO A 69 23.51 15.28 -17.62
C PRO A 69 24.47 15.02 -16.46
N LEU A 70 23.92 14.54 -15.33
CA LEU A 70 24.70 14.26 -14.12
C LEU A 70 25.73 13.17 -14.33
N GLN A 71 26.82 13.21 -13.57
CA GLN A 71 27.87 12.20 -13.61
C GLN A 71 27.51 11.03 -12.69
N PRO A 72 27.96 9.78 -13.01
CA PRO A 72 27.77 8.62 -12.13
C PRO A 72 28.63 8.75 -10.86
N ALA A 73 28.24 8.01 -9.81
CA ALA A 73 28.94 7.88 -8.54
C ALA A 73 29.31 9.22 -7.87
N THR A 74 28.52 10.27 -8.12
CA THR A 74 28.83 11.66 -7.70
C THR A 74 27.81 12.15 -6.67
N ASN A 75 28.29 12.85 -5.66
CA ASN A 75 27.45 13.53 -4.68
C ASN A 75 27.03 14.89 -5.19
N TYR A 76 25.76 15.21 -5.01
CA TYR A 76 25.18 16.50 -5.38
C TYR A 76 24.41 17.09 -4.20
N PHE A 77 24.40 18.42 -4.16
CA PHE A 77 23.75 19.23 -3.12
C PHE A 77 22.85 20.26 -3.80
N TRP A 78 21.63 20.40 -3.30
CA TRP A 78 20.67 21.30 -3.91
C TRP A 78 19.88 22.10 -2.88
N ARG A 79 19.47 23.28 -3.31
CA ARG A 79 18.60 24.19 -2.54
C ARG A 79 17.59 24.83 -3.48
N VAL A 80 16.49 25.26 -2.90
CA VAL A 80 15.47 26.03 -3.60
C VAL A 80 15.12 27.28 -2.79
N GLN A 81 14.88 28.38 -3.49
CA GLN A 81 14.30 29.59 -2.96
C GLN A 81 13.02 29.86 -3.73
N VAL A 82 11.96 30.23 -3.04
CA VAL A 82 10.66 30.48 -3.66
C VAL A 82 10.20 31.91 -3.38
N THR A 83 9.42 32.46 -4.30
CA THR A 83 8.69 33.72 -4.10
C THR A 83 7.21 33.37 -4.01
N THR A 84 6.55 33.79 -2.95
CA THR A 84 5.11 33.62 -2.78
C THR A 84 4.37 34.93 -2.93
N ASN A 85 3.08 34.85 -3.26
CA ASN A 85 2.20 36.03 -3.38
C ASN A 85 1.93 36.72 -2.03
N THR A 86 2.07 36.01 -0.90
CA THR A 86 1.73 36.54 0.43
C THR A 86 2.93 36.99 1.24
N ALA A 87 4.12 36.38 1.07
CA ALA A 87 5.30 36.64 1.90
C ALA A 87 6.53 37.11 1.12
N GLY A 88 6.41 37.21 -0.22
CA GLY A 88 7.56 37.60 -1.08
C GLY A 88 8.61 36.47 -1.17
N VAL A 89 9.88 36.85 -1.26
CA VAL A 89 11.01 35.91 -1.42
C VAL A 89 11.31 35.23 -0.09
N SER A 90 11.36 33.89 -0.09
CA SER A 90 11.74 33.10 1.09
C SER A 90 13.25 33.12 1.35
N GLU A 91 13.66 32.67 2.52
CA GLU A 91 15.02 32.15 2.70
C GLU A 91 15.25 30.94 1.80
N TRP A 92 16.52 30.62 1.56
CA TRP A 92 16.86 29.36 0.89
C TRP A 92 16.46 28.15 1.77
N SER A 93 15.99 27.09 1.13
CA SER A 93 15.75 25.84 1.85
C SER A 93 17.05 25.31 2.52
N ASP A 94 16.91 24.40 3.47
CA ASP A 94 18.05 23.60 3.90
C ASP A 94 18.70 22.91 2.70
N THR A 95 20.02 22.75 2.76
CA THR A 95 20.76 21.98 1.75
C THR A 95 20.35 20.52 1.82
N LYS A 96 19.84 20.00 0.72
CA LYS A 96 19.56 18.59 0.54
C LYS A 96 20.64 17.95 -0.33
N ALA A 97 20.86 16.67 -0.12
CA ALA A 97 21.91 15.93 -0.81
C ALA A 97 21.39 14.64 -1.42
N PHE A 98 21.98 14.23 -2.51
CA PHE A 98 21.82 12.91 -3.09
C PHE A 98 23.11 12.44 -3.75
N ARG A 99 23.22 11.13 -3.95
CA ARG A 99 24.31 10.53 -4.73
C ARG A 99 23.72 9.89 -5.98
N THR A 100 24.39 10.01 -7.10
CA THR A 100 24.06 9.26 -8.30
C THR A 100 24.61 7.84 -8.21
N ALA A 101 23.93 6.88 -8.85
CA ALA A 101 24.36 5.50 -8.94
C ALA A 101 25.66 5.37 -9.77
N ASP A 102 26.37 4.26 -9.58
CA ASP A 102 27.59 3.96 -10.35
C ASP A 102 27.28 3.77 -11.84
N THR A 103 26.08 3.35 -12.18
CA THR A 103 25.57 3.28 -13.56
C THR A 103 24.28 4.09 -13.62
N LEU A 104 24.23 5.07 -14.50
CA LEU A 104 23.03 5.88 -14.71
C LEU A 104 22.15 5.28 -15.80
N SER A 105 20.87 5.14 -15.46
CA SER A 105 19.81 4.72 -16.37
C SER A 105 18.53 5.46 -16.00
N ASP A 106 17.90 6.08 -16.98
CA ASP A 106 16.59 6.69 -16.78
C ASP A 106 15.46 5.64 -16.73
N GLU A 107 15.81 4.36 -16.80
CA GLU A 107 14.87 3.23 -16.82
C GLU A 107 14.60 2.62 -15.45
N VAL A 108 15.27 3.07 -14.39
CA VAL A 108 15.18 2.46 -13.06
C VAL A 108 14.77 3.49 -12.01
N THR A 109 13.70 3.17 -11.28
CA THR A 109 13.34 3.95 -10.08
C THR A 109 14.27 3.60 -8.92
N ALA A 110 14.99 4.59 -8.43
CA ALA A 110 15.84 4.44 -7.24
C ALA A 110 14.99 4.40 -5.98
N THR A 111 15.37 3.54 -5.05
CA THR A 111 14.77 3.42 -3.71
C THR A 111 15.84 3.46 -2.64
N TYR A 112 15.42 3.81 -1.41
CA TYR A 112 16.32 3.68 -0.26
C TYR A 112 16.67 2.22 0.02
N PRO A 113 17.85 1.94 0.59
CA PRO A 113 18.12 0.63 1.18
C PRO A 113 17.30 0.42 2.44
N GLN A 114 17.08 -0.85 2.81
CA GLN A 114 16.48 -1.20 4.09
C GLN A 114 17.36 -0.72 5.24
N VAL A 115 16.73 -0.25 6.29
CA VAL A 115 17.39 0.16 7.55
C VAL A 115 17.27 -0.94 8.60
N LYS A 116 18.22 -0.95 9.52
CA LYS A 116 18.20 -1.79 10.72
C LYS A 116 17.96 -0.90 11.94
N THR A 117 16.87 -1.18 12.66
CA THR A 117 16.52 -0.46 13.89
C THR A 117 16.70 -1.39 15.09
N GLN A 118 17.42 -0.94 16.11
CA GLN A 118 17.55 -1.69 17.36
C GLN A 118 16.34 -1.46 18.25
N GLU A 119 15.71 -2.55 18.66
CA GLU A 119 14.53 -2.54 19.51
C GLU A 119 14.76 -3.37 20.75
N HIS A 120 14.40 -2.80 21.90
CA HIS A 120 14.43 -3.48 23.19
C HIS A 120 13.06 -4.06 23.53
N PRO A 121 13.01 -5.19 24.27
CA PRO A 121 11.74 -5.76 24.67
C PRO A 121 10.95 -4.82 25.59
N GLN A 122 9.65 -4.84 25.44
CA GLN A 122 8.73 -4.15 26.34
C GLN A 122 8.49 -4.92 27.63
N MET A 123 8.64 -6.25 27.58
CA MET A 123 8.46 -7.13 28.74
C MET A 123 9.42 -8.31 28.69
N ILE A 124 9.97 -8.65 29.86
CA ILE A 124 10.64 -9.92 30.11
C ILE A 124 9.96 -10.57 31.32
N ARG A 125 9.51 -11.80 31.17
CA ARG A 125 8.82 -12.56 32.21
C ARG A 125 9.47 -13.92 32.40
N THR A 126 9.82 -14.27 33.63
CA THR A 126 10.24 -15.63 34.00
C THR A 126 9.02 -16.55 34.02
N LEU A 127 9.00 -17.56 33.19
CA LEU A 127 7.94 -18.57 33.10
C LEU A 127 8.23 -19.71 34.08
N THR A 128 9.47 -20.19 34.08
CA THR A 128 10.02 -21.18 35.02
C THR A 128 11.45 -20.73 35.39
N PRO A 129 12.09 -21.33 36.41
CA PRO A 129 13.48 -20.99 36.75
C PRO A 129 14.44 -21.01 35.56
N ASP A 130 14.18 -21.87 34.57
CA ASP A 130 15.03 -22.08 33.40
C ASP A 130 14.53 -21.40 32.12
N VAL A 131 13.35 -20.73 32.14
CA VAL A 131 12.73 -20.19 30.93
C VAL A 131 12.29 -18.74 31.12
N GLN A 132 12.75 -17.87 30.25
CA GLN A 132 12.36 -16.46 30.20
C GLN A 132 11.66 -16.16 28.87
N LEU A 133 10.47 -15.56 28.94
CA LEU A 133 9.72 -15.05 27.79
C LEU A 133 9.99 -13.56 27.64
N VAL A 134 10.35 -13.19 26.43
CA VAL A 134 10.62 -11.81 25.99
C VAL A 134 9.53 -11.42 24.99
N ASP A 135 8.87 -10.28 25.22
CA ASP A 135 7.88 -9.68 24.30
C ASP A 135 8.39 -8.31 23.83
N PHE A 136 8.55 -8.16 22.52
CA PHE A 136 8.91 -6.89 21.87
C PHE A 136 7.68 -5.97 21.64
N GLY A 137 6.48 -6.40 22.01
CA GLY A 137 5.24 -5.65 21.90
C GLY A 137 4.60 -5.70 20.52
N LYS A 138 5.40 -5.73 19.47
CA LYS A 138 4.95 -5.85 18.07
C LYS A 138 5.80 -6.86 17.32
N ASP A 139 5.19 -7.53 16.34
CA ASP A 139 5.91 -8.36 15.38
C ASP A 139 6.73 -7.50 14.42
N ALA A 140 7.90 -7.97 14.01
CA ALA A 140 8.73 -7.32 12.98
C ALA A 140 9.71 -8.32 12.36
N PHE A 141 10.07 -8.08 11.13
CA PHE A 141 11.11 -8.83 10.42
C PHE A 141 12.48 -8.42 10.95
N GLY A 142 13.25 -9.37 11.45
CA GLY A 142 14.53 -9.01 12.04
C GLY A 142 15.43 -10.18 12.43
N GLN A 143 16.46 -9.83 13.17
CA GLN A 143 17.46 -10.73 13.75
C GLN A 143 17.55 -10.45 15.25
N LEU A 144 17.97 -11.45 16.03
CA LEU A 144 18.13 -11.31 17.48
C LEU A 144 19.61 -11.20 17.85
N LEU A 145 19.92 -10.26 18.74
CA LEU A 145 21.21 -10.12 19.44
C LEU A 145 21.00 -10.42 20.92
N LEU A 146 21.85 -11.27 21.49
CA LEU A 146 21.89 -11.59 22.91
C LEU A 146 23.26 -11.26 23.47
N THR A 147 23.32 -10.44 24.52
CA THR A 147 24.58 -10.13 25.24
C THR A 147 24.55 -10.77 26.61
N LEU A 148 25.31 -11.82 26.79
CA LEU A 148 25.28 -12.64 27.99
C LEU A 148 26.66 -12.81 28.60
N SER A 149 26.68 -12.96 29.94
CA SER A 149 27.88 -13.36 30.69
C SER A 149 27.72 -14.82 31.11
N ALA A 150 28.62 -15.68 30.65
CA ALA A 150 28.61 -17.09 30.99
C ALA A 150 29.83 -17.46 31.90
N PRO A 151 29.65 -18.37 32.88
CA PRO A 151 30.74 -18.89 33.67
C PRO A 151 31.72 -19.73 32.83
N ALA A 152 32.92 -20.00 33.37
CA ALA A 152 33.98 -20.72 32.66
C ALA A 152 33.61 -22.16 32.22
N HIS A 153 32.66 -22.77 32.88
CA HIS A 153 32.17 -24.10 32.57
C HIS A 153 30.64 -24.10 32.49
N THR A 154 30.11 -23.79 31.34
CA THR A 154 28.67 -23.91 31.05
C THR A 154 28.45 -25.21 30.27
N ALA A 155 27.83 -26.20 30.91
CA ALA A 155 27.65 -27.54 30.32
C ALA A 155 26.50 -27.59 29.31
N ASP A 156 25.51 -26.69 29.44
CA ASP A 156 24.30 -26.70 28.63
C ASP A 156 24.30 -25.62 27.55
N SER A 157 23.73 -25.96 26.40
CA SER A 157 23.48 -24.99 25.34
C SER A 157 22.29 -24.10 25.71
N LEU A 158 22.44 -22.80 25.57
CA LEU A 158 21.33 -21.85 25.58
C LEU A 158 20.39 -22.17 24.42
N ILE A 159 19.08 -22.28 24.69
CA ILE A 159 18.08 -22.49 23.66
C ILE A 159 17.29 -21.20 23.47
N VAL A 160 17.15 -20.79 22.21
CA VAL A 160 16.41 -19.62 21.79
C VAL A 160 15.29 -20.04 20.86
N HIS A 161 14.08 -19.65 21.20
CA HIS A 161 12.89 -19.82 20.37
C HIS A 161 12.44 -18.44 19.90
N LEU A 162 12.17 -18.28 18.62
CA LEU A 162 11.60 -17.07 18.01
C LEU A 162 10.26 -17.40 17.41
N GLY A 163 9.24 -16.57 17.63
CA GLY A 163 7.90 -16.82 17.12
C GLY A 163 7.01 -15.57 17.07
N GLU A 164 6.01 -15.64 16.21
CA GLU A 164 5.02 -14.56 16.01
C GLU A 164 3.89 -14.60 17.04
N CYS A 165 3.50 -15.79 17.50
CA CYS A 165 2.28 -16.04 18.25
C CYS A 165 2.54 -16.80 19.54
N LEU A 166 1.68 -16.59 20.55
CA LEU A 166 1.64 -17.38 21.77
C LEU A 166 0.42 -18.32 21.77
N GLU A 167 0.64 -19.50 22.32
CA GLU A 167 -0.40 -20.45 22.70
C GLU A 167 -0.22 -20.80 24.17
N GLU A 168 -1.26 -20.68 24.99
CA GLU A 168 -1.21 -20.92 26.44
C GLU A 168 -0.05 -20.20 27.17
N GLY A 169 0.31 -19.00 26.69
CA GLY A 169 1.36 -18.16 27.28
C GLY A 169 2.81 -18.56 26.94
N ARG A 170 3.00 -19.49 26.02
CA ARG A 170 4.29 -19.92 25.43
C ARG A 170 4.29 -19.66 23.94
N ILE A 171 5.47 -19.58 23.32
CA ILE A 171 5.57 -19.48 21.85
C ILE A 171 4.93 -20.72 21.22
N LEU A 172 4.05 -20.51 20.24
CA LEU A 172 3.48 -21.57 19.41
C LEU A 172 4.60 -22.28 18.64
N ARG A 173 4.95 -23.51 19.07
CA ARG A 173 6.10 -24.25 18.52
C ARG A 173 5.73 -25.20 17.39
N ASP A 174 4.47 -25.57 17.30
CA ASP A 174 3.93 -26.40 16.22
C ASP A 174 2.72 -25.72 15.56
N PRO A 175 2.97 -24.82 14.58
CA PRO A 175 1.89 -24.14 13.89
C PRO A 175 1.09 -25.05 12.94
N GLY A 176 1.39 -26.34 12.85
CA GLY A 176 0.71 -27.30 11.99
C GLY A 176 0.82 -26.93 10.51
N VAL A 177 -0.34 -26.76 9.85
CA VAL A 177 -0.42 -26.33 8.44
C VAL A 177 -0.32 -24.81 8.27
N SER A 178 -0.38 -24.06 9.37
CA SER A 178 -0.26 -22.60 9.37
C SER A 178 1.13 -22.15 8.91
N THR A 179 1.23 -20.93 8.40
CA THR A 179 2.51 -20.31 8.08
C THR A 179 3.02 -19.35 9.16
N ILE A 180 2.35 -19.33 10.32
CA ILE A 180 2.87 -18.63 11.50
C ILE A 180 4.31 -19.07 11.75
N ARG A 181 5.22 -18.11 11.90
CA ARG A 181 6.66 -18.42 11.98
C ARG A 181 7.07 -18.85 13.36
N TYR A 182 7.91 -19.87 13.36
CA TYR A 182 8.62 -20.36 14.53
C TYR A 182 9.97 -20.92 14.12
N GLN A 183 11.03 -20.56 14.87
CA GLN A 183 12.34 -21.18 14.72
C GLN A 183 13.00 -21.39 16.09
N ARG A 184 13.74 -22.51 16.25
CA ARG A 184 14.50 -22.86 17.46
C ARG A 184 16.00 -22.89 17.15
N TYR A 185 16.81 -22.34 18.06
CA TYR A 185 18.27 -22.28 17.95
C TYR A 185 18.91 -22.81 19.22
N ALA A 186 20.08 -23.45 19.08
CA ALA A 186 20.95 -23.81 20.21
C ALA A 186 22.25 -23.03 20.07
N LEU A 187 22.68 -22.38 21.14
CA LEU A 187 23.91 -21.60 21.22
C LEU A 187 24.85 -22.17 22.25
N SER A 188 26.10 -22.41 21.87
CA SER A 188 27.18 -22.67 22.80
C SER A 188 27.73 -21.34 23.34
N LEU A 189 27.69 -21.17 24.64
CA LEU A 189 28.17 -19.94 25.28
C LEU A 189 29.66 -20.00 25.49
N LEU A 190 30.36 -18.88 25.23
CA LEU A 190 31.75 -18.67 25.56
C LEU A 190 31.86 -18.07 26.95
N PRO A 191 32.93 -18.42 27.75
CA PRO A 191 33.17 -17.82 29.04
C PRO A 191 33.31 -16.30 28.96
N GLY A 192 32.73 -15.56 29.94
CA GLY A 192 32.75 -14.11 29.96
C GLY A 192 31.56 -13.49 29.27
N ARG A 193 31.60 -12.18 29.01
CA ARG A 193 30.54 -11.40 28.42
C ARG A 193 30.70 -11.35 26.88
N HIS A 194 29.74 -11.87 26.16
CA HIS A 194 29.73 -11.92 24.69
C HIS A 194 28.39 -11.55 24.12
N THR A 195 28.40 -10.97 22.91
CA THR A 195 27.21 -10.71 22.13
C THR A 195 27.08 -11.77 21.03
N TYR A 196 25.95 -12.44 20.99
CA TYR A 196 25.60 -13.49 20.03
C TYR A 196 24.55 -12.98 19.07
N ARG A 197 24.84 -13.03 17.77
CA ARG A 197 23.84 -12.80 16.72
C ARG A 197 23.23 -14.13 16.31
N ILE A 198 21.92 -14.25 16.43
CA ILE A 198 21.20 -15.43 15.96
C ILE A 198 21.16 -15.39 14.42
N LYS A 199 21.83 -16.34 13.79
CA LYS A 199 21.82 -16.48 12.34
C LYS A 199 20.51 -17.13 11.89
N ILE A 200 19.58 -16.34 11.38
CA ILE A 200 18.27 -16.80 10.87
C ILE A 200 18.48 -17.81 9.75
N ARG A 201 17.78 -18.94 9.83
CA ARG A 201 17.81 -19.97 8.79
C ARG A 201 16.84 -19.63 7.67
N LYS A 202 17.26 -19.88 6.44
CA LYS A 202 16.38 -19.75 5.26
C LYS A 202 15.22 -20.75 5.34
N ASP A 203 14.09 -20.34 4.81
CA ASP A 203 12.91 -21.18 4.63
C ASP A 203 12.76 -21.54 3.14
N ASN A 204 12.47 -22.80 2.84
CA ASN A 204 12.31 -23.25 1.46
C ASN A 204 11.08 -22.64 0.78
N ARG A 205 10.10 -22.18 1.55
CA ARG A 205 8.87 -21.57 1.03
C ARG A 205 9.12 -20.21 0.39
N ASN A 206 10.07 -19.42 0.92
CA ASN A 206 10.37 -18.05 0.47
C ASN A 206 11.75 -17.89 -0.18
N THR A 207 12.31 -18.95 -0.70
CA THR A 207 13.61 -18.94 -1.38
C THR A 207 13.56 -19.44 -2.82
N GLY A 208 12.35 -19.68 -3.35
CA GLY A 208 12.09 -20.05 -4.73
C GLY A 208 12.56 -18.98 -5.74
N PRO A 209 12.49 -19.28 -7.05
CA PRO A 209 12.96 -18.37 -8.10
C PRO A 209 12.26 -17.01 -8.13
N ALA A 210 10.95 -16.97 -7.84
CA ALA A 210 10.15 -15.76 -7.85
C ALA A 210 10.28 -14.94 -6.55
N ALA A 211 10.77 -15.54 -5.46
CA ALA A 211 10.89 -14.88 -4.17
C ALA A 211 11.97 -13.78 -4.20
N ILE A 212 11.65 -12.63 -3.62
CA ILE A 212 12.61 -11.55 -3.43
C ILE A 212 13.64 -11.97 -2.37
N LYS A 213 14.90 -11.87 -2.74
CA LYS A 213 16.02 -12.23 -1.86
C LYS A 213 16.41 -11.06 -0.98
N MET A 214 16.66 -11.34 0.30
CA MET A 214 17.20 -10.32 1.20
C MET A 214 18.58 -9.86 0.73
N PRO A 215 18.85 -8.54 0.77
CA PRO A 215 20.17 -8.00 0.43
C PRO A 215 21.26 -8.58 1.34
N ALA A 216 22.46 -8.80 0.79
CA ALA A 216 23.58 -9.40 1.51
C ALA A 216 23.98 -8.62 2.79
N TYR A 217 23.87 -7.29 2.74
CA TYR A 217 24.19 -6.43 3.91
C TYR A 217 23.16 -6.55 5.04
N VAL A 218 21.92 -7.00 4.74
CA VAL A 218 20.88 -7.30 5.73
C VAL A 218 21.07 -8.71 6.28
N GLY A 219 21.22 -9.69 5.39
CA GLY A 219 21.16 -11.12 5.69
C GLY A 219 19.71 -11.62 5.81
N GLU A 220 19.53 -12.87 6.25
CA GLU A 220 18.21 -13.46 6.40
C GLU A 220 17.49 -12.88 7.62
N VAL A 221 16.16 -12.74 7.54
CA VAL A 221 15.28 -12.23 8.58
C VAL A 221 14.13 -13.19 8.87
N LEU A 222 13.58 -13.11 10.06
CA LEU A 222 12.38 -13.83 10.48
C LEU A 222 11.41 -12.81 11.08
N PRO A 223 10.11 -12.88 10.77
CA PRO A 223 9.12 -12.14 11.55
C PRO A 223 8.96 -12.82 12.92
N PHE A 224 9.08 -12.04 14.00
CA PHE A 224 8.83 -12.52 15.36
C PHE A 224 8.51 -11.35 16.29
N ARG A 225 7.54 -11.57 17.16
CA ARG A 225 7.23 -10.71 18.30
C ARG A 225 7.87 -11.24 19.58
N TYR A 226 7.91 -12.55 19.73
CA TYR A 226 8.28 -13.22 20.96
C TYR A 226 9.61 -13.96 20.83
N CYS A 227 10.34 -13.97 21.94
CA CYS A 227 11.51 -14.80 22.11
C CYS A 227 11.40 -15.56 23.45
N GLU A 228 11.56 -16.89 23.45
CA GLU A 228 11.78 -17.65 24.68
C GLU A 228 13.24 -18.06 24.76
N ILE A 229 13.83 -17.89 25.95
CA ILE A 229 15.22 -18.24 26.23
C ILE A 229 15.23 -19.26 27.36
N GLU A 230 15.75 -20.46 27.06
CA GLU A 230 15.90 -21.57 28.02
C GLU A 230 17.38 -21.72 28.41
N HIS A 231 17.63 -22.10 29.67
CA HIS A 231 18.97 -22.33 30.23
C HIS A 231 19.89 -21.13 30.21
N SER A 232 19.33 -19.92 30.38
CA SER A 232 20.15 -18.72 30.52
C SER A 232 20.92 -18.76 31.85
N PRO A 233 22.24 -18.58 31.84
CA PRO A 233 23.03 -18.59 33.08
C PRO A 233 22.78 -17.38 33.98
N VAL A 234 22.04 -16.38 33.46
CA VAL A 234 21.72 -15.12 34.16
C VAL A 234 20.27 -14.71 33.88
N ALA A 235 19.69 -13.96 34.81
CA ALA A 235 18.44 -13.27 34.55
C ALA A 235 18.67 -12.18 33.48
N LEU A 236 17.82 -12.18 32.45
CA LEU A 236 17.91 -11.24 31.34
C LEU A 236 17.31 -9.90 31.70
N THR A 237 17.93 -8.85 31.20
CA THR A 237 17.42 -7.48 31.23
C THR A 237 17.11 -7.00 29.81
N PRO A 238 16.29 -5.94 29.64
CA PRO A 238 16.04 -5.38 28.30
C PRO A 238 17.30 -4.98 27.53
N ALA A 239 18.41 -4.66 28.21
CA ALA A 239 19.68 -4.33 27.59
C ALA A 239 20.45 -5.55 27.05
N ASP A 240 20.11 -6.75 27.50
CA ASP A 240 20.76 -7.99 27.09
C ASP A 240 20.13 -8.61 25.82
N VAL A 241 18.91 -8.19 25.48
CA VAL A 241 18.12 -8.76 24.37
C VAL A 241 17.71 -7.65 23.42
N VAL A 242 18.22 -7.68 22.21
CA VAL A 242 17.95 -6.65 21.20
C VAL A 242 17.46 -7.32 19.92
N ARG A 243 16.33 -6.89 19.38
CA ARG A 243 15.91 -7.20 18.02
C ARG A 243 16.46 -6.12 17.08
N GLU A 244 17.20 -6.52 16.04
CA GLU A 244 17.47 -5.66 14.89
C GLU A 244 16.33 -5.84 13.88
N SER A 245 15.31 -5.01 13.93
CA SER A 245 14.24 -5.01 12.94
C SER A 245 14.71 -4.39 11.63
N VAL A 246 14.20 -4.94 10.52
CA VAL A 246 14.53 -4.55 9.15
C VAL A 246 13.30 -4.06 8.45
N HIS A 247 13.34 -2.84 7.94
CA HIS A 247 12.25 -2.24 7.18
C HIS A 247 12.78 -1.17 6.22
N TYR A 248 11.97 -0.76 5.28
CA TYR A 248 12.23 0.43 4.47
C TYR A 248 12.17 1.68 5.36
N PRO A 249 12.94 2.74 5.09
CA PRO A 249 12.80 4.00 5.84
C PRO A 249 11.34 4.45 5.90
N PHE A 250 10.88 4.81 7.10
CA PHE A 250 9.48 5.15 7.34
C PHE A 250 9.39 6.27 8.39
N ASP A 251 8.70 7.36 8.04
CA ASP A 251 8.41 8.45 8.97
C ASP A 251 7.05 8.23 9.65
N ALA A 252 7.08 7.58 10.82
CA ALA A 252 5.88 7.32 11.59
C ALA A 252 5.16 8.60 12.05
N SER A 253 5.81 9.77 12.02
CA SER A 253 5.23 11.06 12.41
C SER A 253 4.51 11.77 11.24
N ALA A 254 4.68 11.29 10.00
CA ALA A 254 4.11 11.92 8.80
C ALA A 254 2.58 11.90 8.80
N SER A 255 1.97 10.88 9.39
CA SER A 255 0.51 10.73 9.48
C SER A 255 0.04 10.50 10.91
N ASP A 256 -1.15 10.98 11.22
CA ASP A 256 -1.84 10.72 12.50
C ASP A 256 -3.35 10.65 12.27
N PHE A 257 -4.02 9.77 12.99
CA PHE A 257 -5.48 9.69 13.04
C PHE A 257 -5.93 9.34 14.44
N ALA A 258 -6.98 10.04 14.89
CA ALA A 258 -7.70 9.70 16.10
C ALA A 258 -9.17 10.12 15.96
N CYS A 259 -10.05 9.39 16.61
CA CYS A 259 -11.48 9.67 16.61
C CYS A 259 -12.17 9.20 17.90
N SER A 260 -13.46 9.47 18.00
CA SER A 260 -14.29 9.08 19.15
C SER A 260 -14.57 7.57 19.26
N ASN A 261 -14.15 6.76 18.30
CA ASN A 261 -14.29 5.30 18.32
C ASN A 261 -12.94 4.62 18.55
N ASP A 262 -12.75 4.00 19.71
CA ASP A 262 -11.48 3.38 20.09
C ASP A 262 -11.14 2.15 19.23
N THR A 263 -12.14 1.37 18.83
CA THR A 263 -11.94 0.23 17.90
C THR A 263 -11.31 0.70 16.59
N LEU A 264 -11.79 1.80 16.03
CA LEU A 264 -11.26 2.38 14.80
C LEU A 264 -9.84 2.93 14.99
N ASN A 265 -9.54 3.53 16.14
CA ASN A 265 -8.18 3.97 16.47
C ASN A 265 -7.19 2.80 16.53
N GLN A 266 -7.60 1.67 17.09
CA GLN A 266 -6.78 0.46 17.15
C GLN A 266 -6.57 -0.14 15.75
N ILE A 267 -7.60 -0.20 14.91
CA ILE A 267 -7.54 -0.66 13.52
C ILE A 267 -6.56 0.22 12.71
N TRP A 268 -6.65 1.56 12.85
CA TRP A 268 -5.70 2.47 12.22
C TRP A 268 -4.25 2.16 12.60
N ASN A 269 -3.99 1.99 13.89
CA ASN A 269 -2.65 1.71 14.41
C ASN A 269 -2.10 0.38 13.90
N LEU A 270 -2.93 -0.67 13.85
CA LEU A 270 -2.57 -1.97 13.27
C LEU A 270 -2.18 -1.80 11.80
N CYS A 271 -3.04 -1.16 11.00
CA CYS A 271 -2.88 -1.08 9.56
C CYS A 271 -1.71 -0.17 9.16
N LYS A 272 -1.53 0.98 9.82
CA LYS A 272 -0.37 1.85 9.62
C LYS A 272 0.94 1.14 9.93
N TYR A 273 1.02 0.43 11.06
CA TYR A 273 2.20 -0.33 11.42
C TYR A 273 2.48 -1.47 10.45
N SER A 274 1.44 -2.11 9.92
CA SER A 274 1.59 -3.18 8.94
C SER A 274 2.36 -2.73 7.70
N ILE A 275 2.09 -1.53 7.19
CA ILE A 275 2.82 -0.97 6.03
C ILE A 275 4.30 -0.79 6.34
N GLN A 276 4.65 -0.27 7.52
CA GLN A 276 6.04 -0.14 7.95
C GLN A 276 6.72 -1.51 8.05
N ALA A 277 6.11 -2.44 8.79
CA ALA A 277 6.72 -3.73 9.12
C ALA A 277 6.92 -4.63 7.88
N THR A 278 5.96 -4.63 6.96
CA THR A 278 6.01 -5.50 5.76
C THR A 278 6.83 -4.93 4.61
N SER A 279 7.30 -3.69 4.69
CA SER A 279 8.19 -3.08 3.69
C SER A 279 9.65 -3.46 3.93
N PHE A 280 9.96 -4.74 4.14
CA PHE A 280 11.29 -5.24 4.54
C PHE A 280 12.15 -5.76 3.39
N ALA A 281 11.54 -6.10 2.24
CA ALA A 281 12.22 -6.82 1.15
C ALA A 281 12.74 -5.92 0.01
N GLY A 282 12.47 -4.59 0.05
CA GLY A 282 12.86 -3.62 -0.99
C GLY A 282 11.91 -3.58 -2.20
N LEU A 283 10.86 -4.37 -2.16
CA LEU A 283 9.63 -4.36 -2.96
C LEU A 283 8.48 -4.72 -2.03
N TYR A 284 7.24 -4.39 -2.41
CA TYR A 284 6.08 -4.97 -1.73
C TYR A 284 5.97 -6.45 -2.09
N VAL A 285 5.84 -7.27 -1.09
CA VAL A 285 5.67 -8.72 -1.21
C VAL A 285 4.45 -9.18 -0.42
N ASP A 286 3.96 -10.35 -0.73
CA ASP A 286 2.76 -10.98 -0.12
C ASP A 286 2.92 -11.38 1.36
N GLY A 287 4.08 -11.21 1.94
CA GLY A 287 4.42 -11.63 3.30
C GLY A 287 5.60 -12.59 3.33
N ASP A 288 5.82 -13.25 4.47
CA ASP A 288 7.01 -14.09 4.66
C ASP A 288 6.90 -15.47 4.04
N ARG A 289 5.69 -15.98 3.78
CA ARG A 289 5.50 -17.33 3.26
C ARG A 289 6.19 -17.53 1.91
N GLU A 290 6.00 -16.61 0.98
CA GLU A 290 6.51 -16.71 -0.39
C GLU A 290 7.48 -15.60 -0.74
N ARG A 291 7.30 -14.40 -0.19
CA ARG A 291 8.04 -13.17 -0.52
C ARG A 291 7.98 -12.83 -2.01
N ILE A 292 6.80 -13.01 -2.60
CA ILE A 292 6.56 -12.74 -4.02
C ILE A 292 5.78 -11.44 -4.15
N PRO A 293 6.18 -10.51 -5.02
CA PRO A 293 5.35 -9.38 -5.41
C PRO A 293 4.13 -9.84 -6.23
N TYR A 294 2.95 -9.34 -5.88
CA TYR A 294 1.72 -9.53 -6.64
C TYR A 294 1.08 -8.15 -6.90
N GLU A 295 0.37 -7.99 -8.03
CA GLU A 295 -0.23 -6.71 -8.40
C GLU A 295 -1.32 -6.28 -7.40
N ALA A 296 -2.12 -7.22 -6.88
CA ALA A 296 -3.16 -6.91 -5.90
C ALA A 296 -2.57 -6.39 -4.58
N ASP A 297 -1.51 -7.05 -4.09
CA ASP A 297 -0.75 -6.60 -2.93
C ASP A 297 -0.14 -5.23 -3.18
N ALA A 298 0.51 -5.06 -4.32
CA ALA A 298 1.16 -3.81 -4.68
C ALA A 298 0.17 -2.64 -4.77
N LEU A 299 -1.04 -2.85 -5.31
CA LEU A 299 -2.06 -1.81 -5.40
C LEU A 299 -2.53 -1.35 -4.01
N ILE A 300 -2.86 -2.28 -3.10
CA ILE A 300 -3.31 -1.93 -1.75
C ILE A 300 -2.17 -1.31 -0.96
N ASN A 301 -0.96 -1.88 -1.03
CA ASN A 301 0.22 -1.32 -0.38
C ASN A 301 0.55 0.09 -0.88
N GLN A 302 0.45 0.35 -2.19
CA GLN A 302 0.62 1.68 -2.78
C GLN A 302 -0.38 2.67 -2.17
N LEU A 303 -1.67 2.34 -2.20
CA LEU A 303 -2.72 3.19 -1.66
C LEU A 303 -2.50 3.48 -0.17
N CYS A 304 -2.16 2.46 0.62
CA CYS A 304 -1.92 2.60 2.06
C CYS A 304 -0.65 3.42 2.34
N HIS A 305 0.47 3.12 1.68
CA HIS A 305 1.75 3.80 1.92
C HIS A 305 1.65 5.30 1.63
N TYR A 306 0.97 5.70 0.54
CA TYR A 306 0.73 7.10 0.19
C TYR A 306 -0.10 7.88 1.23
N GLN A 307 -0.83 7.17 2.11
CA GLN A 307 -1.64 7.80 3.16
C GLN A 307 -0.90 7.87 4.51
N VAL A 308 0.10 7.02 4.72
CA VAL A 308 0.76 6.92 6.04
C VAL A 308 2.17 7.49 6.06
N ASP A 309 2.82 7.68 4.90
CA ASP A 309 4.16 8.24 4.77
C ASP A 309 4.30 9.04 3.46
N ARG A 310 5.36 9.85 3.35
CA ARG A 310 5.74 10.58 2.12
C ARG A 310 6.69 9.76 1.27
N GLU A 311 6.34 8.54 0.99
CA GLU A 311 7.15 7.62 0.20
C GLU A 311 6.36 7.16 -1.04
N TYR A 312 6.96 7.31 -2.21
CA TYR A 312 6.34 7.02 -3.50
C TYR A 312 7.21 6.07 -4.35
N ALA A 313 8.52 6.07 -4.12
CA ALA A 313 9.47 5.37 -4.96
C ALA A 313 9.37 3.84 -4.80
N LEU A 314 9.09 3.34 -3.61
CA LEU A 314 8.95 1.90 -3.35
C LEU A 314 7.75 1.32 -4.11
N ALA A 315 6.62 2.03 -4.09
CA ALA A 315 5.42 1.65 -4.84
C ALA A 315 5.67 1.65 -6.36
N ARG A 316 6.30 2.71 -6.88
CA ARG A 316 6.65 2.82 -8.30
C ARG A 316 7.61 1.69 -8.72
N LYS A 317 8.65 1.44 -7.96
CA LYS A 317 9.60 0.35 -8.24
C LYS A 317 8.93 -1.01 -8.24
N THR A 318 8.01 -1.27 -7.30
CA THR A 318 7.26 -2.52 -7.26
C THR A 318 6.36 -2.66 -8.48
N HIS A 319 5.67 -1.59 -8.88
CA HIS A 319 4.86 -1.57 -10.10
C HIS A 319 5.71 -1.84 -11.35
N GLU A 320 6.84 -1.14 -11.52
CA GLU A 320 7.78 -1.35 -12.63
C GLU A 320 8.30 -2.80 -12.68
N TYR A 321 8.63 -3.38 -11.52
CA TYR A 321 9.02 -4.79 -11.41
C TYR A 321 7.90 -5.73 -11.89
N LEU A 322 6.64 -5.48 -11.50
CA LEU A 322 5.50 -6.30 -11.89
C LEU A 322 5.12 -6.14 -13.38
N LEU A 323 5.48 -5.03 -14.03
CA LEU A 323 5.34 -4.92 -15.49
C LEU A 323 6.26 -5.89 -16.24
N ASP A 324 7.42 -6.25 -15.65
CA ASP A 324 8.35 -7.22 -16.22
C ASP A 324 8.15 -8.65 -15.68
N HIS A 325 7.59 -8.77 -14.47
CA HIS A 325 7.36 -10.04 -13.76
C HIS A 325 5.89 -10.15 -13.31
N PRO A 326 4.94 -10.15 -14.27
CA PRO A 326 3.52 -10.22 -13.94
C PRO A 326 3.13 -11.55 -13.31
N THR A 327 2.03 -11.52 -12.55
CA THR A 327 1.44 -12.72 -11.98
C THR A 327 0.28 -13.25 -12.85
N TRP A 328 -0.31 -14.37 -12.48
CA TRP A 328 -1.26 -15.09 -13.32
C TRP A 328 -2.73 -14.65 -13.21
N PRO A 329 -3.22 -13.97 -12.17
CA PRO A 329 -4.62 -13.60 -12.08
C PRO A 329 -4.98 -12.49 -13.05
N THR A 330 -6.05 -12.68 -13.80
CA THR A 330 -6.49 -11.74 -14.84
C THR A 330 -6.80 -10.36 -14.29
N GLU A 331 -7.56 -10.30 -13.20
CA GLU A 331 -7.96 -9.04 -12.56
C GLU A 331 -6.74 -8.27 -12.05
N TRP A 332 -5.71 -8.98 -11.56
CA TRP A 332 -4.49 -8.36 -11.04
C TRP A 332 -3.63 -7.77 -12.15
N ILE A 333 -3.56 -8.42 -13.30
CA ILE A 333 -2.92 -7.86 -14.51
C ILE A 333 -3.52 -6.49 -14.88
N LEU A 334 -4.86 -6.38 -14.85
CA LEU A 334 -5.58 -5.14 -15.15
C LEU A 334 -5.28 -4.02 -14.14
N GLN A 335 -4.97 -4.35 -12.89
CA GLN A 335 -4.62 -3.39 -11.83
C GLN A 335 -3.31 -2.63 -12.12
N SER A 336 -2.44 -3.14 -12.99
CA SER A 336 -1.22 -2.43 -13.41
C SER A 336 -1.51 -1.04 -13.96
N VAL A 337 -2.63 -0.86 -14.68
CA VAL A 337 -3.05 0.43 -15.23
C VAL A 337 -3.53 1.38 -14.12
N VAL A 338 -4.20 0.84 -13.10
CA VAL A 338 -4.67 1.60 -11.94
C VAL A 338 -3.49 2.08 -11.10
N MET A 339 -2.48 1.23 -10.88
CA MET A 339 -1.26 1.61 -10.16
C MET A 339 -0.50 2.74 -10.87
N ALA A 340 -0.40 2.71 -12.20
CA ALA A 340 0.21 3.79 -12.97
C ALA A 340 -0.54 5.12 -12.81
N TRP A 341 -1.88 5.08 -12.80
CA TRP A 341 -2.70 6.25 -12.54
C TRP A 341 -2.51 6.80 -11.13
N ASN A 342 -2.51 5.94 -10.12
CA ASN A 342 -2.28 6.36 -8.73
C ASN A 342 -0.91 7.00 -8.57
N ASP A 343 0.15 6.41 -9.14
CA ASP A 343 1.49 7.00 -9.08
C ASP A 343 1.52 8.41 -9.65
N TYR A 344 0.95 8.63 -10.83
CA TYR A 344 0.85 9.95 -11.43
C TYR A 344 -0.02 10.92 -10.63
N LEU A 345 -1.17 10.44 -10.15
CA LEU A 345 -2.11 11.28 -9.39
C LEU A 345 -1.49 11.81 -8.08
N TYR A 346 -0.75 10.98 -7.37
CA TYR A 346 -0.13 11.39 -6.09
C TYR A 346 1.19 12.12 -6.26
N THR A 347 1.95 11.83 -7.32
CA THR A 347 3.30 12.38 -7.50
C THR A 347 3.44 13.47 -8.57
N GLY A 348 2.52 13.54 -9.53
CA GLY A 348 2.65 14.40 -10.71
C GLY A 348 3.80 14.02 -11.67
N ASP A 349 4.46 12.90 -11.45
CA ASP A 349 5.63 12.46 -12.22
C ASP A 349 5.21 11.55 -13.38
N LEU A 350 5.48 11.98 -14.62
CA LEU A 350 5.13 11.28 -15.86
C LEU A 350 6.18 10.26 -16.33
N ARG A 351 7.39 10.22 -15.74
CA ARG A 351 8.51 9.46 -16.30
C ARG A 351 8.24 7.96 -16.40
N SER A 352 7.76 7.35 -15.32
CA SER A 352 7.42 5.93 -15.32
C SER A 352 6.28 5.62 -16.28
N LEU A 353 5.24 6.47 -16.29
CA LEU A 353 4.12 6.36 -17.22
C LEU A 353 4.57 6.44 -18.68
N ALA A 354 5.38 7.45 -19.04
CA ALA A 354 5.84 7.64 -20.41
C ALA A 354 6.67 6.45 -20.90
N ARG A 355 7.53 5.90 -20.04
CA ARG A 355 8.38 4.74 -20.33
C ARG A 355 7.57 3.47 -20.56
N HIS A 356 6.53 3.26 -19.77
CA HIS A 356 5.78 2.00 -19.73
C HIS A 356 4.43 2.06 -20.46
N TYR A 357 4.16 3.12 -21.23
CA TYR A 357 2.87 3.31 -21.87
C TYR A 357 2.43 2.12 -22.72
N ASP A 358 3.33 1.57 -23.55
CA ASP A 358 2.99 0.46 -24.44
C ASP A 358 2.62 -0.83 -23.69
N ILE A 359 3.32 -1.14 -22.59
CA ILE A 359 2.97 -2.30 -21.78
C ILE A 359 1.66 -2.07 -21.03
N LEU A 360 1.38 -0.85 -20.59
CA LEU A 360 0.10 -0.50 -19.96
C LEU A 360 -1.07 -0.64 -20.93
N GLN A 361 -0.89 -0.29 -22.22
CA GLN A 361 -1.88 -0.58 -23.26
C GLN A 361 -2.16 -2.08 -23.37
N ALA A 362 -1.12 -2.92 -23.37
CA ALA A 362 -1.30 -4.38 -23.41
C ALA A 362 -2.02 -4.91 -22.17
N ARG A 363 -1.81 -4.28 -20.99
CA ARG A 363 -2.45 -4.64 -19.72
C ARG A 363 -3.94 -4.29 -19.65
N THR A 364 -4.50 -3.57 -20.61
CA THR A 364 -5.95 -3.43 -20.76
C THR A 364 -6.63 -4.72 -21.22
N LEU A 365 -5.87 -5.69 -21.72
CA LEU A 365 -6.33 -6.99 -22.21
C LEU A 365 -7.30 -6.89 -23.41
N MET A 366 -7.26 -5.81 -24.18
CA MET A 366 -8.08 -5.62 -25.39
C MET A 366 -8.03 -6.79 -26.40
N PRO A 367 -6.90 -7.50 -26.59
CA PRO A 367 -6.85 -8.65 -27.49
C PRO A 367 -7.74 -9.83 -27.08
N LEU A 368 -8.18 -9.90 -25.81
CA LEU A 368 -9.11 -10.94 -25.33
C LEU A 368 -10.58 -10.63 -25.62
N ARG A 369 -10.87 -9.53 -26.31
CA ARG A 369 -12.22 -9.11 -26.64
C ARG A 369 -12.88 -10.05 -27.64
N GLU A 370 -14.13 -10.43 -27.35
CA GLU A 370 -14.99 -11.23 -28.19
C GLU A 370 -15.93 -10.38 -29.06
N GLN A 371 -16.70 -11.03 -29.93
CA GLN A 371 -17.64 -10.33 -30.84
C GLN A 371 -18.74 -9.54 -30.10
N ASN A 372 -19.12 -9.99 -28.91
CA ASN A 372 -20.04 -9.28 -28.02
C ASN A 372 -19.43 -8.04 -27.35
N GLY A 373 -18.14 -7.83 -27.53
CA GLY A 373 -17.39 -6.70 -26.98
C GLY A 373 -16.94 -6.88 -25.53
N LEU A 374 -17.19 -8.03 -24.89
CA LEU A 374 -16.67 -8.39 -23.58
C LEU A 374 -15.33 -9.13 -23.73
N ILE A 375 -14.53 -9.17 -22.67
CA ILE A 375 -13.30 -9.99 -22.65
C ILE A 375 -13.58 -11.35 -21.99
N SER A 376 -12.82 -12.37 -22.44
CA SER A 376 -12.83 -13.71 -21.86
C SER A 376 -11.45 -14.33 -21.89
N THR A 377 -11.10 -15.06 -20.82
CA THR A 377 -9.83 -15.80 -20.69
C THR A 377 -9.93 -17.25 -21.14
N THR A 378 -11.15 -17.78 -21.35
CA THR A 378 -11.43 -19.21 -21.61
C THR A 378 -11.82 -19.52 -23.04
N THR A 379 -12.07 -18.53 -23.89
CA THR A 379 -12.56 -18.70 -25.26
C THR A 379 -11.47 -18.92 -26.34
N GLY A 380 -10.23 -19.20 -25.89
CA GLY A 380 -9.13 -19.57 -26.80
C GLY A 380 -8.35 -18.40 -27.40
N ARG A 381 -8.56 -17.17 -26.94
CA ARG A 381 -7.84 -15.98 -27.45
C ARG A 381 -6.46 -15.76 -26.85
N GLN A 382 -6.07 -16.49 -25.85
CA GLN A 382 -4.75 -16.40 -25.21
C GLN A 382 -3.67 -17.05 -26.10
N SER A 383 -3.30 -16.36 -27.17
CA SER A 383 -2.22 -16.79 -28.06
C SER A 383 -0.84 -16.51 -27.47
N GLU A 384 0.23 -17.12 -28.03
CA GLU A 384 1.59 -16.78 -27.63
C GLU A 384 1.93 -15.30 -27.88
N ALA A 385 1.37 -14.68 -28.93
CA ALA A 385 1.54 -13.24 -29.19
C ALA A 385 0.92 -12.40 -28.09
N PHE A 386 -0.25 -12.79 -27.61
CA PHE A 386 -0.92 -12.15 -26.46
C PHE A 386 -0.06 -12.32 -25.20
N SER A 387 0.37 -13.53 -24.86
CA SER A 387 1.19 -13.78 -23.66
C SER A 387 2.49 -12.98 -23.67
N ARG A 388 3.16 -12.89 -24.85
CA ARG A 388 4.33 -12.01 -25.01
C ARG A 388 4.01 -10.53 -24.83
N SER A 389 2.86 -10.07 -25.32
CA SER A 389 2.46 -8.64 -25.21
C SER A 389 2.27 -8.20 -23.77
N ILE A 390 1.77 -9.08 -22.90
CA ILE A 390 1.61 -8.83 -21.48
C ILE A 390 2.82 -9.29 -20.64
N ARG A 391 3.90 -9.76 -21.26
CA ARG A 391 5.13 -10.30 -20.64
C ARG A 391 4.88 -11.45 -19.66
N PHE A 392 3.79 -12.21 -19.81
CA PHE A 392 3.46 -13.36 -18.97
C PHE A 392 3.73 -14.66 -19.72
N ASN A 393 4.49 -15.57 -19.13
CA ASN A 393 4.76 -16.88 -19.71
C ASN A 393 3.72 -17.90 -19.24
N GLY A 394 2.66 -18.05 -19.99
CA GLY A 394 1.55 -18.97 -19.68
C GLY A 394 0.20 -18.37 -20.01
N GLN A 395 -0.86 -18.96 -19.44
CA GLN A 395 -2.23 -18.46 -19.53
C GLN A 395 -2.63 -17.79 -18.22
N ILE A 396 -3.20 -16.61 -18.31
CA ILE A 396 -3.84 -15.94 -17.18
C ILE A 396 -5.21 -16.56 -16.90
N ARG A 397 -5.67 -16.46 -15.66
CA ARG A 397 -6.95 -17.03 -15.20
C ARG A 397 -7.64 -16.05 -14.28
N ASP A 398 -8.95 -16.04 -14.37
CA ASP A 398 -9.80 -15.23 -13.49
C ASP A 398 -9.77 -15.77 -12.07
N ILE A 399 -9.74 -14.90 -11.09
CA ILE A 399 -9.62 -15.23 -9.69
C ILE A 399 -10.78 -14.70 -8.85
N VAL A 400 -11.30 -13.53 -9.15
CA VAL A 400 -12.37 -12.81 -8.45
C VAL A 400 -11.96 -12.36 -7.05
N ASP A 401 -11.64 -13.30 -6.17
CA ASP A 401 -11.15 -13.07 -4.81
C ASP A 401 -10.29 -14.26 -4.33
N TRP A 402 -9.59 -14.11 -3.22
CA TRP A 402 -8.65 -15.12 -2.72
C TRP A 402 -8.80 -15.38 -1.21
N PRO A 403 -8.78 -16.65 -0.73
CA PRO A 403 -8.75 -17.85 -1.57
C PRO A 403 -10.11 -18.12 -2.23
N HIS A 404 -10.03 -18.54 -3.48
CA HIS A 404 -11.21 -19.01 -4.19
C HIS A 404 -11.52 -20.46 -3.80
N THR A 405 -12.78 -20.81 -3.64
CA THR A 405 -13.24 -22.18 -3.35
C THR A 405 -12.71 -23.16 -4.41
N GLY A 406 -12.00 -24.19 -3.98
CA GLY A 406 -11.59 -25.31 -4.83
C GLY A 406 -10.35 -25.13 -5.71
N ILE A 407 -9.74 -23.94 -5.80
CA ILE A 407 -8.60 -23.71 -6.71
C ILE A 407 -7.32 -24.44 -6.29
N LEU A 408 -7.04 -24.60 -5.03
CA LEU A 408 -5.82 -25.27 -4.55
C LEU A 408 -6.08 -26.41 -3.55
N GLY A 409 -7.34 -26.81 -3.38
CA GLY A 409 -7.71 -27.78 -2.33
C GLY A 409 -7.49 -27.26 -0.91
N LEU A 410 -7.27 -25.96 -0.75
CA LEU A 410 -6.93 -25.31 0.51
C LEU A 410 -8.16 -24.82 1.28
N GLY A 411 -9.32 -24.76 0.66
CA GLY A 411 -10.56 -24.33 1.31
C GLY A 411 -11.60 -25.45 1.36
N LYS A 412 -12.50 -25.41 2.34
CA LYS A 412 -13.73 -26.20 2.27
C LYS A 412 -14.52 -25.75 1.06
N GLN A 413 -15.17 -26.66 0.36
CA GLN A 413 -15.97 -26.36 -0.83
C GLN A 413 -17.09 -25.29 -0.59
N GLU A 414 -17.46 -25.07 0.67
CA GLU A 414 -18.50 -24.13 1.08
C GLU A 414 -17.97 -22.80 1.64
N GLY A 415 -16.65 -22.58 1.68
CA GLY A 415 -16.04 -21.51 2.48
C GLY A 415 -15.02 -20.64 1.78
N GLY A 416 -15.03 -20.56 0.45
CA GLY A 416 -14.18 -19.62 -0.27
C GLY A 416 -14.59 -18.17 -0.03
N GLU A 417 -13.68 -17.23 -0.30
CA GLU A 417 -13.88 -15.80 -0.06
C GLU A 417 -14.62 -15.09 -1.22
N ALA A 418 -15.05 -15.83 -2.24
CA ALA A 418 -15.69 -15.29 -3.44
C ALA A 418 -17.23 -15.36 -3.40
N ASP A 419 -17.85 -15.49 -2.23
CA ASP A 419 -19.33 -15.49 -2.06
C ASP A 419 -20.06 -16.50 -2.98
N GLY A 420 -19.48 -17.69 -3.16
CA GLY A 420 -20.04 -18.72 -4.03
C GLY A 420 -20.02 -18.37 -5.54
N PHE A 421 -19.17 -17.46 -5.97
CA PHE A 421 -19.06 -17.00 -7.36
C PHE A 421 -19.05 -18.15 -8.36
N VAL A 422 -19.87 -18.02 -9.40
CA VAL A 422 -19.97 -19.01 -10.47
C VAL A 422 -19.19 -18.56 -11.69
N PHE A 423 -18.05 -19.23 -11.96
CA PHE A 423 -17.21 -18.95 -13.13
C PHE A 423 -17.87 -19.44 -14.42
N THR A 424 -17.96 -18.54 -15.39
CA THR A 424 -18.41 -18.80 -16.76
C THR A 424 -17.40 -18.22 -17.73
N ASP A 425 -17.60 -18.41 -19.05
CA ASP A 425 -16.70 -17.85 -20.06
C ASP A 425 -16.58 -16.31 -19.98
N TYR A 426 -17.63 -15.65 -19.53
CA TYR A 426 -17.65 -14.20 -19.36
C TYR A 426 -17.87 -13.85 -17.89
N ASN A 427 -16.81 -13.49 -17.22
CA ASN A 427 -16.78 -13.15 -15.81
C ASN A 427 -17.10 -11.66 -15.60
N VAL A 428 -18.12 -11.37 -14.79
CA VAL A 428 -18.55 -9.99 -14.50
C VAL A 428 -17.45 -9.17 -13.82
N VAL A 429 -16.68 -9.77 -12.91
CA VAL A 429 -15.62 -9.07 -12.16
C VAL A 429 -14.44 -8.72 -13.08
N THR A 430 -13.95 -9.68 -13.87
CA THR A 430 -12.89 -9.45 -14.86
C THR A 430 -13.30 -8.35 -15.87
N ASN A 431 -14.54 -8.35 -16.29
CA ASN A 431 -15.07 -7.33 -17.21
C ASN A 431 -15.24 -5.95 -16.51
N ALA A 432 -15.55 -5.91 -15.23
CA ALA A 432 -15.56 -4.64 -14.49
C ALA A 432 -14.14 -4.05 -14.36
N TRP A 433 -13.14 -4.86 -14.06
CA TRP A 433 -11.72 -4.44 -14.05
C TRP A 433 -11.23 -4.00 -15.43
N HIS A 434 -11.67 -4.66 -16.51
CA HIS A 434 -11.36 -4.22 -17.88
C HIS A 434 -11.89 -2.80 -18.15
N TYR A 435 -13.12 -2.50 -17.74
CA TYR A 435 -13.67 -1.14 -17.84
C TYR A 435 -12.81 -0.13 -17.07
N GLU A 436 -12.44 -0.44 -15.83
CA GLU A 436 -11.62 0.47 -15.03
C GLU A 436 -10.25 0.70 -15.68
N ALA A 437 -9.62 -0.35 -16.23
CA ALA A 437 -8.37 -0.22 -16.96
C ALA A 437 -8.52 0.67 -18.21
N LEU A 438 -9.60 0.54 -18.98
CA LEU A 438 -9.85 1.42 -20.13
C LEU A 438 -10.01 2.88 -19.71
N ARG A 439 -10.79 3.12 -18.65
CA ARG A 439 -11.00 4.47 -18.12
C ARG A 439 -9.70 5.12 -17.63
N ARG A 440 -8.87 4.35 -16.94
CA ARG A 440 -7.55 4.86 -16.48
C ARG A 440 -6.58 5.06 -17.63
N MET A 441 -6.60 4.17 -18.64
CA MET A 441 -5.78 4.37 -19.84
C MET A 441 -6.15 5.67 -20.59
N ALA A 442 -7.43 6.03 -20.65
CA ALA A 442 -7.85 7.31 -21.22
C ALA A 442 -7.20 8.49 -20.46
N GLN A 443 -7.26 8.47 -19.12
CA GLN A 443 -6.66 9.52 -18.28
C GLN A 443 -5.13 9.58 -18.43
N LEU A 444 -4.46 8.44 -18.49
CA LEU A 444 -3.01 8.32 -18.69
C LEU A 444 -2.59 8.83 -20.08
N ALA A 445 -3.38 8.53 -21.12
CA ALA A 445 -3.14 9.03 -22.47
C ALA A 445 -3.29 10.56 -22.55
N TRP A 446 -4.32 11.13 -21.90
CA TRP A 446 -4.45 12.59 -21.77
C TRP A 446 -3.23 13.22 -21.07
N ALA A 447 -2.76 12.62 -19.99
CA ALA A 447 -1.59 13.10 -19.25
C ALA A 447 -0.33 13.16 -20.12
N LEU A 448 -0.18 12.23 -21.07
CA LEU A 448 0.94 12.19 -22.02
C LEU A 448 0.70 12.98 -23.31
N GLY A 449 -0.43 13.69 -23.45
CA GLY A 449 -0.78 14.41 -24.68
C GLY A 449 -1.11 13.50 -25.86
N LYS A 450 -1.44 12.23 -25.62
CA LYS A 450 -1.82 11.24 -26.64
C LYS A 450 -3.34 11.32 -26.90
N GLU A 451 -3.79 12.45 -27.44
CA GLU A 451 -5.22 12.78 -27.56
C GLU A 451 -6.02 11.73 -28.34
N SER A 452 -5.48 11.20 -29.44
CA SER A 452 -6.16 10.17 -30.24
C SER A 452 -6.43 8.89 -29.43
N ASP A 453 -5.45 8.44 -28.65
CA ASP A 453 -5.57 7.26 -27.80
C ASP A 453 -6.57 7.54 -26.66
N ALA A 454 -6.48 8.70 -26.03
CA ALA A 454 -7.37 9.12 -24.96
C ALA A 454 -8.84 9.08 -25.39
N GLN A 455 -9.17 9.75 -26.52
CA GLN A 455 -10.51 9.75 -27.07
C GLN A 455 -11.00 8.34 -27.48
N ALA A 456 -10.10 7.51 -27.99
CA ALA A 456 -10.44 6.13 -28.33
C ALA A 456 -10.78 5.29 -27.08
N TYR A 457 -10.01 5.43 -26.00
CA TYR A 457 -10.27 4.75 -24.73
C TYR A 457 -11.54 5.27 -24.04
N GLU A 458 -11.78 6.59 -24.03
CA GLU A 458 -13.02 7.17 -23.48
C GLU A 458 -14.27 6.63 -24.20
N LYS A 459 -14.25 6.68 -25.54
CA LYS A 459 -15.34 6.16 -26.35
C LYS A 459 -15.58 4.66 -26.11
N GLU A 460 -14.50 3.90 -26.00
CA GLU A 460 -14.61 2.47 -25.75
C GLU A 460 -15.14 2.18 -24.35
N ALA A 461 -14.65 2.87 -23.31
CA ALA A 461 -15.11 2.70 -21.94
C ALA A 461 -16.61 3.00 -21.82
N GLU A 462 -17.09 4.09 -22.43
CA GLU A 462 -18.53 4.42 -22.40
C GLU A 462 -19.39 3.37 -23.11
N ALA A 463 -18.98 2.95 -24.32
CA ALA A 463 -19.67 1.88 -25.05
C ALA A 463 -19.61 0.54 -24.29
N PHE A 464 -18.53 0.27 -23.58
CA PHE A 464 -18.36 -0.93 -22.77
C PHE A 464 -19.31 -0.94 -21.57
N ARG A 465 -19.46 0.18 -20.86
CA ARG A 465 -20.38 0.32 -19.72
C ARG A 465 -21.82 -0.03 -20.09
N GLU A 466 -22.28 0.41 -21.26
CA GLU A 466 -23.61 0.07 -21.77
C GLU A 466 -23.75 -1.42 -22.08
N ARG A 467 -22.73 -2.01 -22.73
CA ARG A 467 -22.68 -3.46 -23.01
C ARG A 467 -22.68 -4.28 -21.75
N PHE A 468 -21.85 -3.91 -20.79
CA PHE A 468 -21.74 -4.57 -19.49
C PHE A 468 -23.11 -4.66 -18.80
N THR A 469 -23.82 -3.54 -18.66
CA THR A 469 -25.15 -3.51 -18.06
C THR A 469 -26.14 -4.37 -18.86
N ARG A 470 -26.09 -4.36 -20.20
CA ARG A 470 -26.96 -5.17 -21.02
C ARG A 470 -26.79 -6.67 -20.79
N TYR A 471 -25.56 -7.14 -20.64
CA TYR A 471 -25.24 -8.56 -20.57
C TYR A 471 -25.35 -9.14 -19.16
N PHE A 472 -24.95 -8.39 -18.14
CA PHE A 472 -24.85 -8.91 -16.78
C PHE A 472 -26.02 -8.50 -15.87
N TRP A 473 -26.76 -7.43 -16.17
CA TRP A 473 -27.87 -6.98 -15.32
C TRP A 473 -29.10 -7.89 -15.41
N ASP A 474 -29.49 -8.50 -14.28
CA ASP A 474 -30.77 -9.18 -14.14
C ASP A 474 -31.87 -8.20 -13.71
N SER A 475 -32.79 -7.89 -14.63
CA SER A 475 -33.90 -6.95 -14.37
C SER A 475 -34.96 -7.50 -13.40
N ARG A 476 -35.05 -8.83 -13.22
CA ARG A 476 -35.98 -9.48 -12.29
C ARG A 476 -35.41 -9.48 -10.89
N GLY A 477 -34.18 -9.97 -10.73
CA GLY A 477 -33.48 -10.00 -9.47
C GLY A 477 -32.89 -8.64 -9.04
N LYS A 478 -32.85 -7.65 -9.96
CA LYS A 478 -32.34 -6.27 -9.72
C LYS A 478 -30.90 -6.24 -9.22
N ARG A 479 -30.03 -7.05 -9.82
CA ARG A 479 -28.64 -7.24 -9.46
C ARG A 479 -27.83 -7.69 -10.69
N TYR A 480 -26.51 -7.61 -10.61
CA TYR A 480 -25.62 -8.18 -11.61
C TYR A 480 -25.39 -9.66 -11.31
N LEU A 481 -25.42 -10.49 -12.36
CA LEU A 481 -25.08 -11.90 -12.30
C LEU A 481 -23.58 -12.10 -12.49
N ASP A 482 -23.04 -13.23 -12.00
CA ASP A 482 -21.61 -13.57 -12.09
C ASP A 482 -21.16 -13.80 -13.54
N GLY A 483 -22.05 -14.23 -14.43
CA GLY A 483 -21.86 -14.45 -15.86
C GLY A 483 -23.00 -13.89 -16.68
N LEU A 484 -23.04 -14.25 -17.98
CA LEU A 484 -24.11 -13.82 -18.85
C LEU A 484 -25.47 -14.44 -18.44
N LYS A 485 -26.54 -13.73 -18.77
CA LYS A 485 -27.90 -14.27 -18.64
C LYS A 485 -28.01 -15.53 -19.46
N GLY A 486 -28.40 -16.62 -18.83
CA GLY A 486 -28.51 -17.93 -19.44
C GLY A 486 -27.35 -18.87 -19.18
N ASP A 487 -26.17 -18.33 -18.76
CA ASP A 487 -25.05 -19.14 -18.33
C ASP A 487 -25.13 -19.41 -16.82
N THR A 488 -25.62 -18.42 -16.05
CA THR A 488 -25.85 -18.55 -14.62
C THR A 488 -26.96 -17.60 -14.15
N ASP A 489 -27.68 -18.00 -13.08
CA ASP A 489 -28.62 -17.15 -12.35
C ASP A 489 -28.02 -16.67 -11.02
N HIS A 490 -26.78 -17.07 -10.70
CA HIS A 490 -26.09 -16.72 -9.46
C HIS A 490 -25.60 -15.26 -9.53
N ALA A 491 -25.68 -14.59 -8.37
CA ALA A 491 -25.16 -13.24 -8.17
C ALA A 491 -24.38 -13.22 -6.85
N SER A 492 -23.13 -12.88 -6.93
CA SER A 492 -22.24 -12.73 -5.77
C SER A 492 -22.13 -11.29 -5.30
N LEU A 493 -21.58 -11.10 -4.09
CA LEU A 493 -21.12 -9.82 -3.59
C LEU A 493 -20.21 -9.15 -4.64
N HIS A 494 -19.22 -9.89 -5.16
CA HIS A 494 -18.19 -9.41 -6.06
C HIS A 494 -18.75 -8.92 -7.40
N GLY A 495 -19.71 -9.64 -7.98
CA GLY A 495 -20.39 -9.23 -9.20
C GLY A 495 -21.16 -7.91 -9.09
N ASN A 496 -21.41 -7.44 -7.88
CA ASN A 496 -22.15 -6.21 -7.59
C ASN A 496 -21.28 -5.09 -7.00
N LEU A 497 -20.29 -5.42 -6.15
CA LEU A 497 -19.42 -4.41 -5.57
C LEU A 497 -18.48 -3.76 -6.60
N PHE A 498 -17.83 -4.54 -7.50
CA PHE A 498 -16.88 -3.98 -8.46
C PHE A 498 -17.54 -3.03 -9.48
N PRO A 499 -18.68 -3.35 -10.09
CA PRO A 499 -19.37 -2.37 -10.94
C PRO A 499 -19.76 -1.09 -10.19
N LEU A 500 -20.13 -1.20 -8.91
CA LEU A 500 -20.48 -0.04 -8.09
C LEU A 500 -19.21 0.79 -7.76
N ALA A 501 -18.13 0.15 -7.34
CA ALA A 501 -16.85 0.80 -7.03
C ALA A 501 -16.27 1.57 -8.22
N PHE A 502 -16.47 1.06 -9.44
CA PHE A 502 -15.95 1.67 -10.68
C PHE A 502 -16.94 2.63 -11.36
N GLY A 503 -18.07 2.95 -10.72
CA GLY A 503 -19.05 3.90 -11.23
C GLY A 503 -19.81 3.42 -12.49
N MET A 504 -19.87 2.10 -12.68
CA MET A 504 -20.55 1.51 -13.85
C MET A 504 -22.06 1.40 -13.67
N VAL A 505 -22.54 1.38 -12.43
CA VAL A 505 -23.96 1.19 -12.09
C VAL A 505 -24.75 2.45 -12.42
N PRO A 506 -25.76 2.39 -13.31
CA PRO A 506 -26.63 3.54 -13.55
C PRO A 506 -27.32 4.01 -12.27
N ALA A 507 -27.47 5.33 -12.07
CA ALA A 507 -28.06 5.93 -10.86
C ALA A 507 -29.40 5.29 -10.44
N ARG A 508 -30.28 4.96 -11.42
CA ARG A 508 -31.57 4.30 -11.16
C ARG A 508 -31.46 2.88 -10.59
N GLN A 509 -30.28 2.26 -10.68
CA GLN A 509 -30.02 0.89 -10.21
C GLN A 509 -29.25 0.86 -8.91
N GLN A 510 -28.56 1.94 -8.51
CA GLN A 510 -27.65 1.99 -7.35
C GLN A 510 -28.31 1.53 -6.06
N ALA A 511 -29.52 2.04 -5.75
CA ALA A 511 -30.22 1.64 -4.54
C ALA A 511 -30.48 0.11 -4.48
N ARG A 512 -30.74 -0.53 -5.63
CA ARG A 512 -30.98 -1.98 -5.70
C ARG A 512 -29.69 -2.80 -5.52
N VAL A 513 -28.59 -2.28 -6.05
CA VAL A 513 -27.28 -2.89 -5.85
C VAL A 513 -26.87 -2.76 -4.37
N LEU A 514 -27.08 -1.61 -3.74
CA LEU A 514 -26.84 -1.41 -2.30
C LEU A 514 -27.70 -2.34 -1.44
N ASP A 515 -29.02 -2.44 -1.71
CA ASP A 515 -29.92 -3.37 -1.03
C ASP A 515 -29.37 -4.81 -1.09
N PHE A 516 -28.84 -5.21 -2.27
CA PHE A 516 -28.23 -6.55 -2.44
C PHE A 516 -26.93 -6.69 -1.63
N LEU A 517 -26.01 -5.72 -1.69
CA LEU A 517 -24.76 -5.73 -0.94
C LEU A 517 -25.01 -5.84 0.56
N HIS A 518 -26.01 -5.16 1.10
CA HIS A 518 -26.41 -5.26 2.51
C HIS A 518 -26.81 -6.68 2.91
N THR A 519 -27.41 -7.47 2.00
CA THR A 519 -27.77 -8.87 2.30
C THR A 519 -26.55 -9.79 2.38
N ARG A 520 -25.38 -9.35 1.85
CA ARG A 520 -24.18 -10.18 1.76
C ARG A 520 -23.16 -9.89 2.87
N GLY A 521 -23.21 -8.70 3.46
CA GLY A 521 -22.24 -8.30 4.50
C GLY A 521 -20.79 -8.36 4.02
N MET A 522 -19.89 -8.88 4.84
CA MET A 522 -18.47 -9.06 4.53
C MET A 522 -18.19 -10.43 3.87
N ALA A 523 -18.97 -10.82 2.86
CA ALA A 523 -18.78 -12.11 2.16
C ALA A 523 -17.65 -12.04 1.11
N CYS A 524 -16.49 -11.50 1.52
CA CYS A 524 -15.29 -11.34 0.72
C CYS A 524 -14.03 -11.49 1.59
N SER A 525 -12.88 -11.63 0.96
CA SER A 525 -11.58 -11.62 1.66
C SER A 525 -11.23 -10.21 2.17
N VAL A 526 -10.12 -10.12 2.91
CA VAL A 526 -9.54 -8.83 3.31
C VAL A 526 -9.17 -7.97 2.09
N TYR A 527 -8.77 -8.59 0.96
CA TYR A 527 -8.55 -7.93 -0.33
C TYR A 527 -9.86 -7.40 -0.93
N GLY A 528 -10.89 -8.25 -1.01
CA GLY A 528 -12.21 -7.84 -1.53
C GLY A 528 -12.86 -6.73 -0.70
N ALA A 529 -12.59 -6.69 0.61
CA ALA A 529 -13.12 -5.67 1.53
C ALA A 529 -12.63 -4.25 1.21
N GLN A 530 -11.42 -4.08 0.66
CA GLN A 530 -10.96 -2.79 0.12
C GLN A 530 -11.99 -2.21 -0.85
N PHE A 531 -12.41 -3.01 -1.82
CA PHE A 531 -13.30 -2.55 -2.90
C PHE A 531 -14.77 -2.50 -2.47
N LEU A 532 -15.18 -3.34 -1.52
CA LEU A 532 -16.49 -3.24 -0.90
C LEU A 532 -16.67 -1.89 -0.21
N LEU A 533 -15.70 -1.48 0.60
CA LEU A 533 -15.77 -0.19 1.29
C LEU A 533 -15.62 0.98 0.32
N ASP A 534 -14.75 0.88 -0.70
CA ASP A 534 -14.70 1.87 -1.78
C ASP A 534 -16.08 2.05 -2.44
N ALA A 535 -16.78 0.94 -2.77
CA ALA A 535 -18.09 0.96 -3.39
C ALA A 535 -19.16 1.63 -2.51
N LEU A 536 -19.20 1.26 -1.23
CA LEU A 536 -20.17 1.80 -0.28
C LEU A 536 -19.97 3.31 -0.05
N TYR A 537 -18.75 3.75 0.17
CA TYR A 537 -18.45 5.18 0.36
C TYR A 537 -18.68 6.00 -0.91
N GLU A 538 -18.32 5.50 -2.10
CA GLU A 538 -18.61 6.17 -3.38
C GLU A 538 -20.12 6.29 -3.64
N ALA A 539 -20.92 5.33 -3.17
CA ALA A 539 -22.36 5.37 -3.23
C ALA A 539 -23.02 6.16 -2.11
N HIS A 540 -22.23 6.81 -1.24
CA HIS A 540 -22.68 7.57 -0.05
C HIS A 540 -23.45 6.74 0.98
N ASP A 541 -23.18 5.45 1.08
CA ASP A 541 -23.69 4.53 2.09
C ASP A 541 -22.74 4.47 3.31
N ALA A 542 -22.44 5.64 3.84
CA ALA A 542 -21.42 5.85 4.85
C ALA A 542 -21.67 5.09 6.16
N ASP A 543 -22.93 5.02 6.60
CA ASP A 543 -23.28 4.36 7.86
C ASP A 543 -23.03 2.86 7.78
N TYR A 544 -23.38 2.23 6.67
CA TYR A 544 -23.11 0.81 6.48
C TYR A 544 -21.63 0.54 6.24
N ALA A 545 -20.94 1.37 5.47
CA ALA A 545 -19.48 1.29 5.29
C ALA A 545 -18.74 1.38 6.63
N TYR A 546 -19.13 2.31 7.48
CA TYR A 546 -18.58 2.48 8.83
C TYR A 546 -18.84 1.26 9.72
N GLN A 547 -20.06 0.69 9.68
CA GLN A 547 -20.38 -0.56 10.39
C GLN A 547 -19.47 -1.71 9.92
N MET A 548 -19.22 -1.84 8.62
CA MET A 548 -18.32 -2.86 8.08
C MET A 548 -16.87 -2.62 8.50
N LEU A 549 -16.41 -1.37 8.53
CA LEU A 549 -15.05 -1.00 8.91
C LEU A 549 -14.77 -1.26 10.40
N THR A 550 -15.77 -1.07 11.26
CA THR A 550 -15.65 -1.17 12.73
C THR A 550 -16.18 -2.46 13.31
N LYS A 551 -16.51 -3.46 12.46
CA LYS A 551 -16.95 -4.77 12.93
C LYS A 551 -15.95 -5.42 13.87
N THR A 552 -16.47 -6.09 14.89
CA THR A 552 -15.69 -6.83 15.89
C THR A 552 -15.87 -8.34 15.81
N ASP A 553 -16.65 -8.83 14.84
CA ASP A 553 -16.77 -10.28 14.59
C ASP A 553 -15.57 -10.79 13.76
N GLU A 554 -15.52 -12.12 13.54
CA GLU A 554 -14.42 -12.81 12.87
C GLU A 554 -14.07 -12.28 11.46
N ARG A 555 -14.98 -11.60 10.78
CA ARG A 555 -14.76 -11.01 9.45
C ARG A 555 -14.62 -9.49 9.56
N GLY A 556 -13.79 -9.05 10.50
CA GLY A 556 -13.50 -7.65 10.75
C GLY A 556 -12.02 -7.44 11.11
N TRP A 557 -11.48 -6.27 10.85
CA TRP A 557 -10.08 -5.93 11.16
C TRP A 557 -9.77 -5.99 12.65
N TYR A 558 -10.76 -5.72 13.51
CA TYR A 558 -10.56 -5.79 14.96
C TYR A 558 -10.27 -7.22 15.44
N HIS A 559 -10.83 -8.23 14.77
CA HIS A 559 -10.54 -9.63 15.06
C HIS A 559 -9.04 -9.97 14.90
N MET A 560 -8.34 -9.35 13.95
CA MET A 560 -6.89 -9.54 13.82
C MET A 560 -6.14 -9.11 15.09
N ILE A 561 -6.63 -8.07 15.77
CA ILE A 561 -6.08 -7.61 17.06
C ILE A 561 -6.45 -8.58 18.19
N GLU A 562 -7.70 -9.08 18.21
CA GLU A 562 -8.17 -10.03 19.23
C GLU A 562 -7.42 -11.35 19.22
N VAL A 563 -7.04 -11.87 18.04
CA VAL A 563 -6.21 -13.08 17.94
C VAL A 563 -4.73 -12.82 18.28
N GLY A 564 -4.35 -11.59 18.61
CA GLY A 564 -3.01 -11.21 19.08
C GLY A 564 -2.03 -10.79 17.98
N SER A 565 -2.48 -10.67 16.72
CA SER A 565 -1.62 -10.16 15.67
C SER A 565 -1.37 -8.65 15.83
N THR A 566 -0.20 -8.20 15.42
CA THR A 566 0.20 -6.78 15.40
C THR A 566 0.56 -6.28 14.00
N ILE A 567 0.49 -7.18 13.02
CA ILE A 567 0.52 -6.91 11.58
C ILE A 567 -0.77 -7.48 10.98
N SER A 568 -1.31 -6.89 9.95
CA SER A 568 -2.53 -7.38 9.29
C SER A 568 -2.34 -8.79 8.72
N LEU A 569 -3.43 -9.54 8.67
CA LEU A 569 -3.47 -10.92 8.21
C LEU A 569 -3.78 -11.01 6.71
N GLU A 570 -3.41 -12.12 6.09
CA GLU A 570 -3.74 -12.45 4.71
C GLU A 570 -5.24 -12.78 4.52
N ALA A 571 -5.87 -13.37 5.51
CA ALA A 571 -7.31 -13.70 5.55
C ALA A 571 -7.89 -13.28 6.90
N TRP A 572 -9.22 -13.26 7.03
CA TRP A 572 -9.88 -12.87 8.27
C TRP A 572 -9.52 -13.75 9.47
N ASP A 573 -9.29 -15.05 9.22
CA ASP A 573 -8.91 -16.03 10.25
C ASP A 573 -8.27 -17.27 9.60
N ASN A 574 -7.49 -18.05 10.36
CA ASN A 574 -6.88 -19.31 9.92
C ASN A 574 -7.92 -20.32 9.39
N LYS A 575 -9.17 -20.27 9.85
CA LYS A 575 -10.23 -21.16 9.38
C LYS A 575 -10.64 -20.90 7.92
N TYR A 576 -10.48 -19.67 7.44
CA TYR A 576 -10.78 -19.30 6.05
C TYR A 576 -9.60 -19.63 5.13
N LYS A 577 -8.38 -19.52 5.66
CA LYS A 577 -7.14 -19.87 4.94
C LYS A 577 -6.13 -20.47 5.94
N PRO A 578 -6.10 -21.79 6.11
CA PRO A 578 -5.27 -22.44 7.13
C PRO A 578 -3.77 -22.13 7.03
N ASN A 579 -3.26 -21.86 5.82
CA ASN A 579 -1.88 -21.49 5.56
C ASN A 579 -1.69 -19.99 5.30
N GLN A 580 -2.53 -19.13 5.88
CA GLN A 580 -2.38 -17.68 5.74
C GLN A 580 -1.09 -17.15 6.38
N ASP A 581 -0.58 -16.05 5.84
CA ASP A 581 0.44 -15.26 6.49
C ASP A 581 -0.13 -14.37 7.62
N TRP A 582 0.64 -14.27 8.71
CA TRP A 582 0.33 -13.35 9.82
C TRP A 582 1.02 -11.98 9.68
N ASN A 583 1.59 -11.71 8.52
CA ASN A 583 2.37 -10.51 8.21
C ASN A 583 2.15 -10.06 6.76
N HIS A 584 0.89 -9.76 6.40
CA HIS A 584 0.45 -9.54 5.03
C HIS A 584 -0.24 -8.18 4.87
N ALA A 585 0.44 -7.24 4.20
CA ALA A 585 -0.01 -5.85 4.14
C ALA A 585 -1.28 -5.59 3.32
N TRP A 586 -1.70 -6.47 2.42
CA TRP A 586 -2.98 -6.27 1.73
C TRP A 586 -4.18 -6.27 2.69
N GLY A 587 -4.02 -6.86 3.89
CA GLY A 587 -4.99 -6.75 4.97
C GLY A 587 -5.03 -5.37 5.65
N ALA A 588 -4.14 -4.44 5.29
CA ALA A 588 -4.07 -3.11 5.91
C ALA A 588 -4.94 -2.05 5.20
N ALA A 589 -5.92 -2.44 4.40
CA ALA A 589 -6.79 -1.55 3.65
C ALA A 589 -7.35 -0.34 4.45
N PRO A 590 -7.70 -0.43 5.74
CA PRO A 590 -8.11 0.72 6.55
C PRO A 590 -7.09 1.87 6.59
N ALA A 591 -5.79 1.61 6.41
CA ALA A 591 -4.78 2.67 6.34
C ALA A 591 -4.99 3.62 5.15
N ASN A 592 -5.67 3.19 4.09
CA ASN A 592 -6.09 4.08 3.00
C ASN A 592 -7.58 4.44 3.03
N LEU A 593 -8.45 3.53 3.47
CA LEU A 593 -9.90 3.76 3.49
C LEU A 593 -10.30 4.83 4.51
N ILE A 594 -9.63 4.88 5.66
CA ILE A 594 -9.88 5.93 6.67
C ILE A 594 -9.57 7.32 6.11
N PRO A 595 -8.37 7.61 5.59
CA PRO A 595 -8.10 8.93 5.00
C PRO A 595 -8.95 9.25 3.78
N ARG A 596 -9.01 8.32 2.82
CA ARG A 596 -9.62 8.57 1.51
C ARG A 596 -11.14 8.61 1.56
N ARG A 597 -11.75 7.75 2.37
CA ARG A 597 -13.20 7.52 2.37
C ARG A 597 -13.90 8.08 3.60
N LEU A 598 -13.49 7.65 4.79
CA LEU A 598 -14.11 8.13 6.03
C LEU A 598 -13.85 9.64 6.24
N MET A 599 -12.57 10.05 6.17
CA MET A 599 -12.17 11.46 6.24
C MET A 599 -12.35 12.17 4.90
N GLY A 600 -12.45 11.44 3.79
CA GLY A 600 -12.80 11.93 2.47
C GLY A 600 -11.72 12.81 1.82
N ILE A 601 -10.44 12.61 2.15
CA ILE A 601 -9.32 13.42 1.66
C ILE A 601 -8.63 12.67 0.51
N GLU A 602 -8.90 13.08 -0.73
CA GLU A 602 -8.36 12.44 -1.93
C GLU A 602 -7.86 13.47 -2.95
N PRO A 603 -6.78 13.16 -3.71
CA PRO A 603 -6.35 14.03 -4.80
C PRO A 603 -7.33 13.97 -5.97
N LEU A 604 -7.69 15.14 -6.51
CA LEU A 604 -8.47 15.30 -7.75
C LEU A 604 -7.57 15.54 -8.94
N THR A 605 -6.45 16.23 -8.75
CA THR A 605 -5.50 16.54 -9.82
C THR A 605 -4.10 16.01 -9.50
N PRO A 606 -3.30 15.70 -10.52
CA PRO A 606 -1.96 15.14 -10.34
C PRO A 606 -1.06 15.98 -9.43
N GLY A 607 -0.21 15.27 -8.67
CA GLY A 607 0.68 15.87 -7.69
C GLY A 607 -0.06 16.56 -6.54
N CYS A 608 -1.27 16.09 -6.21
CA CYS A 608 -2.09 16.67 -5.14
C CYS A 608 -2.31 18.18 -5.28
N GLY A 609 -2.48 18.68 -6.51
CA GLY A 609 -2.70 20.10 -6.75
C GLY A 609 -4.04 20.59 -6.23
N VAL A 610 -5.09 19.84 -6.52
CA VAL A 610 -6.44 20.03 -5.97
C VAL A 610 -6.84 18.76 -5.23
N MET A 611 -7.31 18.89 -3.99
CA MET A 611 -7.83 17.80 -3.18
C MET A 611 -9.36 17.85 -3.12
N ARG A 612 -10.00 16.70 -3.05
CA ARG A 612 -11.38 16.57 -2.60
C ARG A 612 -11.38 16.38 -1.08
N ILE A 613 -12.23 17.10 -0.37
CA ILE A 613 -12.47 16.93 1.06
C ILE A 613 -13.97 16.71 1.26
N GLN A 614 -14.35 15.47 1.44
CA GLN A 614 -15.75 15.03 1.54
C GLN A 614 -15.90 13.99 2.65
N PRO A 615 -15.87 14.43 3.94
CA PRO A 615 -15.95 13.51 5.07
C PRO A 615 -17.29 12.77 5.12
N GLN A 616 -17.22 11.48 5.43
CA GLN A 616 -18.36 10.58 5.60
C GLN A 616 -18.18 9.80 6.90
N THR A 617 -18.24 10.50 8.02
CA THR A 617 -17.81 10.04 9.35
C THR A 617 -18.89 9.33 10.16
N ALA A 618 -20.02 9.00 9.55
CA ALA A 618 -21.14 8.30 10.19
C ALA A 618 -21.53 8.94 11.53
N ASP A 619 -21.50 8.21 12.64
CA ASP A 619 -21.87 8.67 13.97
C ASP A 619 -20.71 9.19 14.83
N LEU A 620 -19.50 9.32 14.27
CA LEU A 620 -18.36 9.87 15.01
C LEU A 620 -18.67 11.28 15.53
N THR A 621 -18.43 11.50 16.81
CA THR A 621 -18.62 12.81 17.45
C THR A 621 -17.43 13.72 17.22
N TRP A 622 -16.25 13.17 17.01
CA TRP A 622 -15.06 13.89 16.57
C TRP A 622 -14.11 12.96 15.82
N ALA A 623 -13.34 13.55 14.93
CA ALA A 623 -12.22 12.88 14.27
C ALA A 623 -11.16 13.92 13.88
N ARG A 624 -9.90 13.53 13.93
CA ARG A 624 -8.76 14.33 13.43
C ARG A 624 -7.83 13.49 12.58
N MET A 625 -7.26 14.14 11.57
CA MET A 625 -6.33 13.50 10.63
C MET A 625 -5.19 14.46 10.28
N THR A 626 -3.96 13.93 10.28
CA THR A 626 -2.82 14.51 9.56
C THR A 626 -2.47 13.55 8.42
N LEU A 627 -2.56 14.05 7.19
CA LEU A 627 -2.32 13.28 5.97
C LEU A 627 -1.08 13.82 5.26
N PRO A 628 -0.05 12.98 5.00
CA PRO A 628 1.09 13.40 4.20
C PRO A 628 0.72 13.52 2.72
N THR A 629 1.25 14.54 2.05
CA THR A 629 1.21 14.65 0.59
C THR A 629 2.55 15.13 0.07
N ILE A 630 2.77 15.02 -1.23
CA ILE A 630 3.99 15.53 -1.87
C ILE A 630 4.17 17.05 -1.71
N ARG A 631 3.07 17.79 -1.46
CA ARG A 631 3.07 19.24 -1.23
C ARG A 631 3.17 19.64 0.24
N GLY A 632 3.10 18.70 1.15
CA GLY A 632 3.05 18.92 2.61
C GLY A 632 1.91 18.18 3.28
N SER A 633 1.66 18.46 4.55
CA SER A 633 0.62 17.78 5.30
C SER A 633 -0.73 18.51 5.20
N VAL A 634 -1.77 17.77 4.86
CA VAL A 634 -3.16 18.20 5.05
C VAL A 634 -3.57 17.84 6.48
N ARG A 635 -4.16 18.78 7.21
CA ARG A 635 -4.73 18.53 8.54
C ARG A 635 -6.20 18.80 8.52
N MET A 636 -6.98 17.91 9.13
CA MET A 636 -8.42 18.07 9.27
C MET A 636 -8.87 17.66 10.66
N GLU A 637 -9.78 18.44 11.24
CA GLU A 637 -10.44 18.14 12.49
C GLU A 637 -11.94 18.36 12.33
N ILE A 638 -12.72 17.42 12.82
CA ILE A 638 -14.20 17.43 12.79
C ILE A 638 -14.72 17.27 14.21
N HIS A 639 -15.66 18.11 14.58
CA HIS A 639 -16.48 17.96 15.78
C HIS A 639 -17.96 18.02 15.41
N ARG A 640 -18.72 17.08 15.91
CA ARG A 640 -20.16 16.96 15.69
C ARG A 640 -20.89 16.77 17.01
N ASP A 641 -21.90 17.58 17.24
CA ASP A 641 -22.88 17.39 18.27
C ASP A 641 -24.30 17.52 17.67
N PRO A 642 -25.39 17.26 18.44
CA PRO A 642 -26.75 17.33 17.89
C PRO A 642 -27.16 18.69 17.30
N GLN A 643 -26.42 19.75 17.57
CA GLN A 643 -26.78 21.14 17.22
C GLN A 643 -25.76 21.77 16.27
N SER A 644 -24.55 21.20 16.14
CA SER A 644 -23.48 21.77 15.34
C SER A 644 -22.60 20.73 14.67
N TYR A 645 -22.08 21.11 13.50
CA TYR A 645 -21.01 20.42 12.80
C TYR A 645 -19.89 21.44 12.55
N ARG A 646 -18.71 21.19 13.09
CA ARG A 646 -17.53 22.03 12.89
C ARG A 646 -16.46 21.23 12.18
N MET A 647 -15.94 21.76 11.10
CA MET A 647 -14.80 21.20 10.38
C MET A 647 -13.74 22.29 10.24
N GLN A 648 -12.51 21.94 10.59
CA GLN A 648 -11.33 22.77 10.37
C GLN A 648 -10.39 22.02 9.42
N VAL A 649 -9.96 22.69 8.36
CA VAL A 649 -9.04 22.13 7.36
C VAL A 649 -7.84 23.07 7.23
N SER A 650 -6.64 22.51 7.25
CA SER A 650 -5.39 23.21 6.94
C SER A 650 -4.71 22.52 5.75
N LEU A 651 -4.53 23.25 4.68
CA LEU A 651 -3.85 22.82 3.47
C LEU A 651 -2.41 23.37 3.45
N PRO A 652 -1.45 22.63 2.90
CA PRO A 652 -0.16 23.22 2.58
C PRO A 652 -0.32 24.34 1.53
N ALA A 653 0.61 25.28 1.52
CA ALA A 653 0.66 26.28 0.47
C ALA A 653 0.75 25.61 -0.92
N ASN A 654 0.30 26.31 -1.95
CA ASN A 654 0.30 25.81 -3.33
C ASN A 654 -0.61 24.57 -3.56
N MET A 655 -1.63 24.39 -2.71
CA MET A 655 -2.66 23.36 -2.81
C MET A 655 -4.04 24.02 -2.70
N GLU A 656 -4.99 23.51 -3.46
CA GLU A 656 -6.40 23.86 -3.38
C GLU A 656 -7.24 22.67 -2.96
N ALA A 657 -8.46 22.89 -2.48
CA ALA A 657 -9.39 21.82 -2.19
C ALA A 657 -10.83 22.18 -2.58
N GLU A 658 -11.53 21.19 -3.11
CA GLU A 658 -12.99 21.19 -3.20
C GLU A 658 -13.56 20.57 -1.92
N VAL A 659 -14.25 21.39 -1.13
CA VAL A 659 -14.78 20.98 0.19
C VAL A 659 -16.28 20.75 0.09
N TYR A 660 -16.71 19.54 0.43
CA TYR A 660 -18.11 19.13 0.46
C TYR A 660 -18.58 19.04 1.91
N LEU A 661 -19.53 19.88 2.28
CA LEU A 661 -20.12 19.88 3.60
C LEU A 661 -21.38 19.00 3.63
N PRO A 662 -21.65 18.29 4.74
CA PRO A 662 -22.90 17.55 4.87
C PRO A 662 -24.08 18.52 4.83
N LEU A 663 -25.15 18.13 4.13
CA LEU A 663 -26.37 18.91 4.06
C LEU A 663 -27.15 18.78 5.40
N LEU A 664 -26.95 19.71 6.30
CA LEU A 664 -27.67 19.79 7.57
C LEU A 664 -28.75 20.87 7.51
N GLU A 665 -29.84 20.69 8.29
CA GLU A 665 -30.80 21.77 8.50
C GLU A 665 -30.16 22.87 9.35
N GLY A 666 -30.03 24.10 8.85
CA GLY A 666 -29.43 25.21 9.59
C GLY A 666 -28.65 26.21 8.75
N ASN A 667 -27.97 27.13 9.45
CA ASN A 667 -27.11 28.14 8.82
C ASN A 667 -25.67 27.66 8.77
N TYR A 668 -25.02 27.81 7.59
CA TYR A 668 -23.61 27.58 7.43
C TYR A 668 -22.83 28.89 7.59
N GLN A 669 -21.68 28.80 8.27
CA GLN A 669 -20.62 29.82 8.27
C GLN A 669 -19.35 29.17 7.73
N VAL A 670 -18.78 29.76 6.72
CA VAL A 670 -17.48 29.36 6.11
C VAL A 670 -16.41 30.36 6.50
#